data_7c4a3f1bad3dddcacc4a64dc996c634d
#
_entry.id   7c4a3f1bad3dddcacc4a64dc996c634d
#
_cell.length_a   1.000
_cell.length_b   1.000
_cell.length_c   1.000
_cell.angle_alpha   90.00
_cell.angle_beta   90.00
_cell.angle_gamma   90.00
#
_symmetry.space_group_name_H-M   'P 1'
#
loop_
_entity.id
_entity.type
_entity.pdbx_description
1 polymer ?
#
loop_
_entity_poly.entity_id
_entity_poly.type
_entity_poly.pdbx_seq_one_letter_code
_entity_poly.pdbx_strand_id
1 'polypeptide(L)'
;MKKIYLLSAMALSAFISCQTIETEVPAGEDLQKVEMTFNASFDLEAGLASDTKVAVGSTYTQEEQTLLKLTWKAGDRIAVFDDKSSGPNEFTATSDGEKVSFSGKVTAGATQFIAIYPYSAAKSVDVSTGACEIDFPQNQHAVAGSFDPEALVTVGSATAENPSIRFRLIGSLLSFSVDFDDVVFVEFSGSRPMSGDVTFTNAVEATGPTSVATGTPNYKSVTLSNADGTPLKKGETYYVSVRHTGSNSQEGFTAKLITADAKVASRVAGSNLQIARKTLYPLGTFTAGNVKFAYDRYAVYTAGFDVSIAGKTYNKETDGNATLLADGDVFKTSSMSGIIFLDASATVTNTSEAKITSDVVLASNDLEHPATYAGTLSKSFVLESGTLVFDNLIIDMAAMTSGQFMTKKDNNGSFGSLTVSQCDIRNVKRPFFTPNSSALEYGITSVTMNGNRIGTGAGVQLFPINSGAKTLQGYKDFTFTNNVLYSTTGEALQTYVFATSAAGIDPASCQQVVVMDNNLFYNIAASSGIFRTHILKSVSIRNNILWAKNGSYSSNIKLFKANIGTEENPAQFEGASSDNYCFGDLGEKTWTISDQVCRGPLTDVTILDSNPIASFNDATGEFELVSAYKAFGPQIQPQ
;
A
#
# COMPACT_ATOMS: atom_id res chain seq x y z
N MET A 1 6.86 -1.06 30.90
CA MET A 1 5.46 -0.65 30.82
C MET A 1 5.40 0.87 30.72
N LYS A 2 5.28 1.43 29.52
CA LYS A 2 4.89 2.84 29.30
C LYS A 2 3.91 2.82 28.14
N LYS A 3 2.67 3.14 28.44
CA LYS A 3 1.59 3.32 27.46
C LYS A 3 1.86 4.63 26.71
N ILE A 4 1.97 4.56 25.40
CA ILE A 4 1.98 5.73 24.52
C ILE A 4 0.56 5.86 23.99
N TYR A 5 -0.11 6.95 24.34
CA TYR A 5 -1.38 7.36 23.75
C TYR A 5 -1.08 8.05 22.43
N LEU A 6 -1.62 7.52 21.34
CA LEU A 6 -1.62 8.20 20.04
C LEU A 6 -2.78 9.18 20.04
N LEU A 7 -2.49 10.47 20.05
CA LEU A 7 -3.46 11.53 19.78
C LEU A 7 -3.64 11.65 18.26
N SER A 8 -4.84 11.36 17.77
CA SER A 8 -5.24 11.70 16.42
C SER A 8 -5.45 13.22 16.33
N ALA A 9 -4.60 13.91 15.59
CA ALA A 9 -4.76 15.31 15.26
C ALA A 9 -5.75 15.44 14.09
N MET A 10 -6.97 15.93 14.36
CA MET A 10 -7.87 16.44 13.34
C MET A 10 -7.23 17.67 12.68
N ALA A 11 -6.92 17.58 11.40
CA ALA A 11 -6.52 18.72 10.59
C ALA A 11 -7.75 19.58 10.28
N LEU A 12 -7.83 20.73 10.92
CA LEU A 12 -8.81 21.78 10.66
C LEU A 12 -8.40 22.52 9.37
N SER A 13 -9.04 22.23 8.24
CA SER A 13 -8.85 22.98 7.00
C SER A 13 -9.42 24.39 7.13
N ALA A 14 -8.54 25.39 7.10
CA ALA A 14 -8.91 26.80 7.08
C ALA A 14 -9.53 27.16 5.72
N PHE A 15 -10.80 27.53 5.72
CA PHE A 15 -11.45 28.15 4.57
C PHE A 15 -10.94 29.59 4.41
N ILE A 16 -10.33 29.87 3.25
CA ILE A 16 -10.04 31.23 2.82
C ILE A 16 -11.38 31.84 2.37
N SER A 17 -11.89 32.77 3.16
CA SER A 17 -13.05 33.57 2.82
C SER A 17 -12.70 34.57 1.72
N CYS A 18 -13.26 34.39 0.52
CA CYS A 18 -13.40 35.48 -0.45
C CYS A 18 -14.54 36.38 0.02
N GLN A 19 -14.25 37.63 0.33
CA GLN A 19 -15.27 38.64 0.55
C GLN A 19 -16.03 38.91 -0.76
N THR A 20 -17.25 38.40 -0.84
CA THR A 20 -18.25 38.90 -1.80
C THR A 20 -19.06 40.00 -1.12
N ILE A 21 -19.23 41.08 -1.85
CA ILE A 21 -20.04 42.25 -1.48
C ILE A 21 -21.44 41.77 -1.04
N GLU A 22 -21.77 42.02 0.20
CA GLU A 22 -23.14 41.85 0.72
C GLU A 22 -24.09 42.84 0.03
N THR A 23 -24.85 42.36 -0.94
CA THR A 23 -26.15 42.93 -1.22
C THR A 23 -27.05 42.41 -0.12
N GLU A 24 -27.58 43.31 0.73
CA GLU A 24 -28.61 42.99 1.70
C GLU A 24 -29.80 42.36 0.97
N VAL A 25 -29.88 41.01 1.05
CA VAL A 25 -31.12 40.28 0.82
C VAL A 25 -32.00 40.55 2.06
N PRO A 26 -33.28 40.94 1.91
CA PRO A 26 -34.17 41.13 3.07
C PRO A 26 -34.14 39.86 3.92
N ALA A 27 -33.91 40.00 5.21
CA ALA A 27 -33.98 38.90 6.17
C ALA A 27 -35.30 38.16 5.97
N GLY A 28 -35.24 36.92 5.54
CA GLY A 28 -36.42 36.05 5.46
C GLY A 28 -37.07 35.97 6.83
N GLU A 29 -38.38 36.08 6.88
CA GLU A 29 -39.17 35.90 8.09
C GLU A 29 -38.67 34.64 8.80
N ASP A 30 -38.32 34.80 10.07
CA ASP A 30 -37.91 33.68 10.94
C ASP A 30 -39.13 32.80 11.17
N LEU A 31 -39.33 31.79 10.30
CA LEU A 31 -40.52 30.96 10.30
C LEU A 31 -40.64 30.25 11.64
N GLN A 32 -41.67 30.56 12.40
CA GLN A 32 -41.91 29.96 13.72
C GLN A 32 -41.94 28.42 13.60
N LYS A 33 -41.15 27.71 14.41
CA LYS A 33 -41.15 26.25 14.47
C LYS A 33 -42.01 25.75 15.62
N VAL A 34 -42.77 24.68 15.38
CA VAL A 34 -43.64 24.01 16.36
C VAL A 34 -43.23 22.54 16.51
N GLU A 35 -43.35 22.00 17.70
CA GLU A 35 -43.10 20.60 18.00
C GLU A 35 -44.10 19.72 17.26
N MET A 36 -43.60 18.62 16.68
CA MET A 36 -44.42 17.61 16.00
C MET A 36 -43.87 16.21 16.24
N THR A 37 -44.76 15.23 16.18
CA THR A 37 -44.39 13.82 16.27
C THR A 37 -45.00 13.05 15.09
N PHE A 38 -44.18 12.27 14.39
CA PHE A 38 -44.64 11.36 13.34
C PHE A 38 -44.51 9.91 13.81
N ASN A 39 -45.52 9.08 13.51
CA ASN A 39 -45.43 7.65 13.66
C ASN A 39 -44.87 7.06 12.36
N ALA A 40 -43.75 6.35 12.44
CA ALA A 40 -43.05 5.82 11.29
C ALA A 40 -43.06 4.29 11.25
N SER A 41 -43.24 3.75 10.07
CA SER A 41 -43.07 2.30 9.78
C SER A 41 -42.53 2.11 8.38
N PHE A 42 -41.91 0.93 8.12
CA PHE A 42 -41.57 0.54 6.78
C PHE A 42 -42.76 -0.09 6.04
N ASP A 43 -42.84 0.15 4.75
CA ASP A 43 -43.81 -0.47 3.85
C ASP A 43 -43.33 -1.88 3.50
N LEU A 44 -43.86 -2.86 4.23
CA LEU A 44 -43.46 -4.28 4.14
C LEU A 44 -43.97 -5.02 2.91
N GLU A 45 -44.80 -4.40 2.05
CA GLU A 45 -45.23 -5.02 0.78
C GLU A 45 -44.07 -5.18 -0.21
N ALA A 46 -42.86 -4.92 0.21
CA ALA A 46 -41.65 -4.94 -0.59
C ALA A 46 -40.52 -5.71 0.08
N GLY A 47 -40.66 -6.97 0.19
CA GLY A 47 -39.67 -8.01 0.14
C GLY A 47 -38.27 -7.87 0.74
N LEU A 48 -38.09 -7.22 1.90
CA LEU A 48 -36.79 -7.23 2.62
C LEU A 48 -37.00 -7.39 4.14
N ALA A 49 -36.33 -8.32 4.80
CA ALA A 49 -36.46 -8.57 6.25
C ALA A 49 -35.13 -8.82 6.97
N SER A 50 -34.82 -8.22 8.13
CA SER A 50 -33.78 -8.59 9.11
C SER A 50 -33.40 -7.59 10.25
N ASP A 51 -32.59 -7.89 11.28
CA ASP A 51 -32.37 -7.14 12.55
C ASP A 51 -30.99 -6.50 12.80
N THR A 52 -30.86 -5.23 13.07
CA THR A 52 -29.92 -4.34 13.82
C THR A 52 -30.05 -2.88 13.36
N LYS A 53 -29.70 -1.75 14.06
CA LYS A 53 -30.03 -0.33 13.78
C LYS A 53 -30.59 -0.09 12.39
N VAL A 54 -31.83 0.22 12.14
CA VAL A 54 -32.56 -0.17 10.95
C VAL A 54 -31.88 -1.39 10.33
N ALA A 55 -32.27 -2.50 10.72
CA ALA A 55 -31.36 -3.61 10.71
C ALA A 55 -32.06 -4.85 10.19
N VAL A 56 -31.26 -5.80 9.72
CA VAL A 56 -31.71 -7.09 9.22
C VAL A 56 -32.20 -7.95 10.38
N GLY A 57 -33.53 -8.18 10.61
CA GLY A 57 -34.15 -9.12 11.56
C GLY A 57 -34.08 -10.55 11.07
N SER A 58 -35.07 -11.35 11.35
CA SER A 58 -35.14 -12.71 10.81
C SER A 58 -35.46 -12.68 9.32
N THR A 59 -34.86 -13.56 8.54
CA THR A 59 -35.38 -13.91 7.21
C THR A 59 -36.65 -14.75 7.37
N TYR A 60 -37.66 -14.48 6.55
CA TYR A 60 -38.81 -15.37 6.43
C TYR A 60 -39.11 -15.63 4.94
N THR A 61 -39.69 -16.75 4.63
CA THR A 61 -40.00 -17.12 3.25
C THR A 61 -41.49 -16.92 3.01
N GLN A 62 -41.82 -16.11 2.00
CA GLN A 62 -43.17 -15.96 1.49
C GLN A 62 -43.13 -16.15 -0.03
N GLU A 63 -43.90 -17.09 -0.55
CA GLU A 63 -43.99 -17.38 -1.99
C GLU A 63 -42.60 -17.62 -2.64
N GLU A 64 -41.74 -18.42 -1.98
CA GLU A 64 -40.37 -18.74 -2.40
C GLU A 64 -39.37 -17.55 -2.40
N GLN A 65 -39.77 -16.40 -1.88
CA GLN A 65 -38.87 -15.25 -1.74
C GLN A 65 -38.35 -15.12 -0.30
N THR A 66 -37.04 -14.90 -0.18
CA THR A 66 -36.43 -14.51 1.11
C THR A 66 -36.70 -13.05 1.35
N LEU A 67 -37.34 -12.72 2.43
CA LEU A 67 -37.73 -11.37 2.81
C LEU A 67 -36.90 -10.90 4.02
N LEU A 68 -36.56 -9.60 4.04
CA LEU A 68 -35.83 -8.93 5.13
C LEU A 68 -36.77 -8.01 5.93
N LYS A 69 -36.84 -8.16 7.25
CA LYS A 69 -37.65 -7.31 8.15
C LYS A 69 -36.83 -6.14 8.70
N LEU A 70 -37.28 -4.92 8.51
CA LEU A 70 -36.59 -3.72 8.96
C LEU A 70 -37.18 -3.23 10.28
N THR A 71 -36.32 -2.81 11.21
CA THR A 71 -36.70 -2.22 12.49
C THR A 71 -35.95 -0.93 12.75
N TRP A 72 -36.63 0.06 13.30
CA TRP A 72 -36.03 1.31 13.75
C TRP A 72 -35.25 1.10 15.04
N LYS A 73 -34.27 1.96 15.26
CA LYS A 73 -33.54 2.08 16.51
C LYS A 73 -33.69 3.46 17.11
N ALA A 74 -33.74 3.52 18.45
CA ALA A 74 -33.71 4.79 19.17
C ALA A 74 -32.46 5.59 18.74
N GLY A 75 -32.69 6.86 18.35
CA GLY A 75 -31.64 7.71 17.83
C GLY A 75 -31.49 7.71 16.30
N ASP A 76 -32.22 6.87 15.56
CA ASP A 76 -32.31 7.01 14.10
C ASP A 76 -32.82 8.38 13.71
N ARG A 77 -32.27 9.01 12.68
CA ARG A 77 -32.60 10.36 12.26
C ARG A 77 -33.19 10.38 10.86
N ILE A 78 -34.26 11.13 10.69
CA ILE A 78 -34.90 11.38 9.39
C ILE A 78 -34.90 12.87 9.07
N ALA A 79 -34.80 13.20 7.78
CA ALA A 79 -34.98 14.56 7.27
C ALA A 79 -36.46 14.77 6.87
N VAL A 80 -37.16 15.67 7.51
CA VAL A 80 -38.56 16.00 7.19
C VAL A 80 -38.59 17.36 6.52
N PHE A 81 -39.08 17.40 5.30
CA PHE A 81 -39.36 18.62 4.53
C PHE A 81 -40.83 18.95 4.64
N ASP A 82 -41.17 20.23 4.81
CA ASP A 82 -42.52 20.71 4.90
C ASP A 82 -42.88 21.68 3.74
N ASP A 83 -44.16 21.89 3.48
CA ASP A 83 -44.70 22.75 2.41
C ASP A 83 -44.50 24.26 2.68
N LYS A 84 -43.83 24.67 3.77
CA LYS A 84 -43.60 26.06 4.16
C LYS A 84 -42.12 26.45 4.19
N SER A 85 -41.22 25.50 4.23
CA SER A 85 -39.77 25.74 4.27
C SER A 85 -39.04 24.91 3.22
N SER A 86 -37.88 25.42 2.75
CA SER A 86 -37.06 24.75 1.75
C SER A 86 -36.01 23.80 2.30
N GLY A 87 -35.77 23.80 3.60
CA GLY A 87 -34.74 22.99 4.26
C GLY A 87 -35.31 21.82 5.06
N PRO A 88 -34.50 20.80 5.34
CA PRO A 88 -34.88 19.67 6.14
C PRO A 88 -35.00 20.04 7.63
N ASN A 89 -35.96 19.46 8.28
CA ASN A 89 -36.09 19.44 9.74
C ASN A 89 -35.64 18.08 10.24
N GLU A 90 -34.76 18.05 11.25
CA GLU A 90 -34.30 16.80 11.84
C GLU A 90 -35.35 16.24 12.83
N PHE A 91 -35.65 14.96 12.65
CA PHE A 91 -36.49 14.19 13.56
C PHE A 91 -35.77 12.95 14.03
N THR A 92 -35.88 12.61 15.30
CA THR A 92 -35.16 11.50 15.93
C THR A 92 -36.14 10.46 16.47
N ALA A 93 -35.84 9.18 16.24
CA ALA A 93 -36.62 8.05 16.76
C ALA A 93 -36.50 7.97 18.29
N THR A 94 -37.64 7.82 18.96
CA THR A 94 -37.71 7.82 20.43
C THR A 94 -37.56 6.44 21.06
N SER A 95 -37.66 5.37 20.26
CA SER A 95 -37.58 3.97 20.72
C SER A 95 -37.15 3.02 19.60
N ASP A 96 -36.82 1.79 19.96
CA ASP A 96 -36.66 0.67 19.04
C ASP A 96 -38.02 0.10 18.62
N GLY A 97 -38.11 -0.46 17.39
CA GLY A 97 -39.30 -1.22 16.97
C GLY A 97 -39.61 -1.14 15.47
N GLU A 98 -40.62 -1.87 15.04
CA GLU A 98 -41.15 -1.84 13.66
C GLU A 98 -41.96 -0.55 13.39
N LYS A 99 -42.59 -0.06 14.43
CA LYS A 99 -43.37 1.18 14.45
C LYS A 99 -42.89 2.03 15.62
N VAL A 100 -42.35 3.21 15.30
CA VAL A 100 -41.78 4.12 16.30
C VAL A 100 -42.27 5.54 16.09
N SER A 101 -42.15 6.36 17.13
CA SER A 101 -42.39 7.79 17.02
C SER A 101 -41.09 8.54 16.77
N PHE A 102 -41.10 9.47 15.84
CA PHE A 102 -40.05 10.45 15.59
C PHE A 102 -40.49 11.83 16.08
N SER A 103 -39.67 12.45 16.88
CA SER A 103 -39.97 13.79 17.45
C SER A 103 -38.99 14.83 16.90
N GLY A 104 -39.52 16.02 16.59
CA GLY A 104 -38.75 17.15 16.04
C GLY A 104 -39.65 18.39 15.89
N LYS A 105 -39.17 19.35 15.08
CA LYS A 105 -39.90 20.60 14.84
C LYS A 105 -40.17 20.82 13.36
N VAL A 106 -41.36 21.30 13.01
CA VAL A 106 -41.76 21.71 11.67
C VAL A 106 -42.13 23.19 11.63
N THR A 107 -42.24 23.75 10.44
CA THR A 107 -42.73 25.13 10.28
C THR A 107 -44.20 25.25 10.67
N ALA A 108 -44.55 26.25 11.45
CA ALA A 108 -45.92 26.48 11.90
C ALA A 108 -46.84 26.62 10.70
N GLY A 109 -48.00 25.92 10.76
CA GLY A 109 -48.97 25.89 9.69
C GLY A 109 -48.61 25.03 8.46
N ALA A 110 -47.55 24.25 8.53
CA ALA A 110 -47.25 23.25 7.51
C ALA A 110 -48.30 22.13 7.51
N THR A 111 -48.69 21.67 6.33
CA THR A 111 -49.79 20.70 6.14
C THR A 111 -49.34 19.42 5.44
N GLN A 112 -48.26 19.48 4.66
CA GLN A 112 -47.71 18.35 3.89
C GLN A 112 -46.25 18.13 4.22
N PHE A 113 -45.85 16.87 4.31
CA PHE A 113 -44.52 16.48 4.72
C PHE A 113 -43.99 15.34 3.85
N ILE A 114 -42.71 15.43 3.47
CA ILE A 114 -41.96 14.33 2.86
C ILE A 114 -40.76 14.08 3.76
N ALA A 115 -40.55 12.82 4.11
CA ALA A 115 -39.45 12.39 4.96
C ALA A 115 -38.49 11.47 4.21
N ILE A 116 -37.19 11.66 4.44
CA ILE A 116 -36.08 10.83 3.88
C ILE A 116 -35.30 10.24 5.06
N TYR A 117 -35.00 8.96 5.01
CA TYR A 117 -34.07 8.29 5.89
C TYR A 117 -32.93 7.66 5.05
N PRO A 118 -31.68 7.70 5.52
CA PRO A 118 -31.21 8.45 6.71
C PRO A 118 -31.20 9.96 6.46
N TYR A 119 -31.06 10.73 7.55
CA TYR A 119 -31.02 12.21 7.47
C TYR A 119 -29.89 12.69 6.54
N SER A 120 -28.76 12.03 6.58
CA SER A 120 -27.55 12.33 5.79
C SER A 120 -27.76 12.17 4.27
N ALA A 121 -28.69 11.33 3.84
CA ALA A 121 -28.98 11.11 2.42
C ALA A 121 -29.81 12.22 1.76
N ALA A 122 -30.47 13.07 2.55
CA ALA A 122 -31.39 14.08 2.06
C ALA A 122 -30.66 15.33 1.59
N LYS A 123 -30.88 15.75 0.33
CA LYS A 123 -30.33 17.01 -0.22
C LYS A 123 -31.40 18.07 -0.37
N SER A 124 -32.39 17.81 -1.20
CA SER A 124 -33.51 18.73 -1.42
C SER A 124 -34.80 17.99 -1.72
N VAL A 125 -35.94 18.60 -1.38
CA VAL A 125 -37.28 18.07 -1.67
C VAL A 125 -38.19 19.19 -2.10
N ASP A 126 -38.89 19.01 -3.19
CA ASP A 126 -40.07 19.79 -3.56
C ASP A 126 -41.32 19.05 -3.07
N VAL A 127 -41.86 19.48 -1.94
CA VAL A 127 -43.04 18.84 -1.33
C VAL A 127 -44.27 18.92 -2.23
N SER A 128 -44.37 19.95 -3.09
CA SER A 128 -45.52 20.16 -3.98
C SER A 128 -45.58 19.17 -5.16
N THR A 129 -44.41 18.79 -5.66
CA THR A 129 -44.28 17.86 -6.80
C THR A 129 -43.86 16.45 -6.39
N GLY A 130 -43.42 16.28 -5.12
CA GLY A 130 -42.87 15.02 -4.64
C GLY A 130 -41.48 14.67 -5.22
N ALA A 131 -40.79 15.65 -5.82
CA ALA A 131 -39.44 15.45 -6.31
C ALA A 131 -38.43 15.49 -5.16
N CYS A 132 -37.53 14.51 -5.10
CA CYS A 132 -36.52 14.38 -4.06
C CYS A 132 -35.14 14.21 -4.69
N GLU A 133 -34.19 15.05 -4.30
CA GLU A 133 -32.77 14.87 -4.58
C GLU A 133 -32.10 14.17 -3.40
N ILE A 134 -31.46 13.06 -3.67
CA ILE A 134 -31.00 12.12 -2.66
C ILE A 134 -29.61 11.63 -3.01
N ASP A 135 -28.72 11.50 -2.01
CA ASP A 135 -27.42 10.86 -2.13
C ASP A 135 -27.48 9.37 -1.72
N PHE A 136 -26.95 8.51 -2.57
CA PHE A 136 -26.65 7.13 -2.25
C PHE A 136 -25.16 7.03 -1.93
N PRO A 137 -24.75 6.75 -0.68
CA PRO A 137 -23.35 6.77 -0.31
C PRO A 137 -22.55 5.71 -1.08
N GLN A 138 -21.42 6.13 -1.66
CA GLN A 138 -20.51 5.24 -2.35
C GLN A 138 -19.77 4.32 -1.37
N ASN A 139 -19.28 4.91 -0.26
CA ASN A 139 -18.53 4.20 0.75
C ASN A 139 -19.46 3.85 1.91
N GLN A 140 -19.59 2.57 2.22
CA GLN A 140 -20.46 2.06 3.26
C GLN A 140 -19.64 1.30 4.31
N HIS A 141 -20.09 1.37 5.56
CA HIS A 141 -19.46 0.67 6.68
C HIS A 141 -20.00 -0.75 6.81
N ALA A 142 -19.10 -1.70 7.02
CA ALA A 142 -19.47 -3.09 7.21
C ALA A 142 -20.11 -3.32 8.58
N VAL A 143 -21.30 -3.90 8.57
CA VAL A 143 -22.02 -4.34 9.77
C VAL A 143 -22.31 -5.83 9.60
N ALA A 144 -21.68 -6.67 10.41
CA ALA A 144 -21.87 -8.11 10.36
C ALA A 144 -23.35 -8.48 10.59
N GLY A 145 -23.92 -9.26 9.70
CA GLY A 145 -25.34 -9.63 9.71
C GLY A 145 -26.28 -8.51 9.26
N SER A 146 -25.79 -7.34 8.81
CA SER A 146 -26.60 -6.19 8.47
C SER A 146 -26.02 -5.30 7.37
N PHE A 147 -26.56 -4.12 7.18
CA PHE A 147 -26.12 -3.05 6.30
C PHE A 147 -25.73 -1.81 7.10
N ASP A 148 -25.03 -0.88 6.44
CA ASP A 148 -24.76 0.45 6.99
C ASP A 148 -26.08 1.22 7.13
N PRO A 149 -26.50 1.60 8.36
CA PRO A 149 -27.75 2.35 8.56
C PRO A 149 -27.76 3.70 7.84
N GLU A 150 -26.58 4.33 7.61
CA GLU A 150 -26.48 5.59 6.86
C GLU A 150 -26.57 5.39 5.33
N ALA A 151 -26.70 4.14 4.86
CA ALA A 151 -26.78 3.83 3.42
C ALA A 151 -28.16 3.32 2.96
N LEU A 152 -29.05 2.94 3.86
CA LEU A 152 -30.37 2.41 3.50
C LEU A 152 -31.36 3.54 3.18
N VAL A 153 -31.41 3.98 1.95
CA VAL A 153 -32.22 5.14 1.55
C VAL A 153 -33.69 4.78 1.37
N THR A 154 -34.55 5.44 2.17
CA THR A 154 -36.01 5.28 2.13
C THR A 154 -36.72 6.63 2.15
N VAL A 155 -37.90 6.69 1.56
CA VAL A 155 -38.72 7.90 1.47
C VAL A 155 -40.18 7.60 1.89
N GLY A 156 -40.81 8.54 2.57
CA GLY A 156 -42.21 8.47 2.93
C GLY A 156 -42.86 9.85 3.01
N SER A 157 -44.19 9.91 3.13
CA SER A 157 -44.94 11.15 3.24
C SER A 157 -45.99 11.07 4.35
N ALA A 158 -46.39 12.24 4.85
CA ALA A 158 -47.48 12.40 5.81
C ALA A 158 -48.19 13.75 5.59
N THR A 159 -49.34 13.92 6.23
CA THR A 159 -50.03 15.20 6.35
C THR A 159 -50.20 15.59 7.83
N ALA A 160 -50.50 16.84 8.07
CA ALA A 160 -50.80 17.30 9.45
C ALA A 160 -52.02 16.59 10.07
N GLU A 161 -52.97 16.20 9.23
CA GLU A 161 -54.17 15.45 9.68
C GLU A 161 -53.86 13.96 9.94
N ASN A 162 -52.90 13.40 9.19
CA ASN A 162 -52.44 12.03 9.38
C ASN A 162 -50.90 11.98 9.50
N PRO A 163 -50.34 12.14 10.70
CA PRO A 163 -48.91 12.19 10.95
C PRO A 163 -48.27 10.78 10.99
N SER A 164 -48.65 9.91 10.05
CA SER A 164 -48.12 8.55 9.92
C SER A 164 -47.34 8.44 8.65
N ILE A 165 -46.00 8.17 8.75
CA ILE A 165 -45.11 8.02 7.62
C ILE A 165 -44.89 6.52 7.34
N ARG A 166 -45.16 6.09 6.11
CA ARG A 166 -44.81 4.77 5.62
C ARG A 166 -43.59 4.89 4.71
N PHE A 167 -42.43 4.51 5.22
CA PHE A 167 -41.17 4.56 4.49
C PHE A 167 -41.06 3.43 3.45
N ARG A 168 -40.66 3.78 2.25
CA ARG A 168 -40.43 2.87 1.12
C ARG A 168 -38.98 2.89 0.71
N LEU A 169 -38.39 1.70 0.55
CA LEU A 169 -37.04 1.57 0.00
C LEU A 169 -37.02 2.00 -1.47
N ILE A 170 -36.14 2.92 -1.82
CA ILE A 170 -35.98 3.41 -3.19
C ILE A 170 -34.77 2.80 -3.90
N GLY A 171 -33.85 2.19 -3.18
CA GLY A 171 -32.74 1.38 -3.67
C GLY A 171 -33.00 -0.12 -3.61
N SER A 172 -31.92 -0.87 -3.54
CA SER A 172 -31.87 -2.33 -3.42
C SER A 172 -30.69 -2.74 -2.57
N LEU A 173 -30.62 -4.00 -2.17
CA LEU A 173 -29.50 -4.55 -1.42
C LEU A 173 -28.81 -5.67 -2.21
N LEU A 174 -27.50 -5.67 -2.15
CA LEU A 174 -26.66 -6.82 -2.48
C LEU A 174 -26.30 -7.51 -1.18
N SER A 175 -26.35 -8.85 -1.12
CA SER A 175 -25.88 -9.60 0.05
C SER A 175 -24.79 -10.58 -0.34
N PHE A 176 -23.79 -10.70 0.51
CA PHE A 176 -22.66 -11.61 0.31
C PHE A 176 -22.03 -12.03 1.65
N SER A 177 -21.19 -13.04 1.60
CA SER A 177 -20.29 -13.42 2.70
C SER A 177 -18.90 -13.72 2.15
N VAL A 178 -17.89 -13.75 3.02
CA VAL A 178 -16.51 -14.10 2.68
C VAL A 178 -16.06 -15.30 3.51
N ASP A 179 -15.37 -16.26 2.87
CA ASP A 179 -14.75 -17.41 3.54
C ASP A 179 -13.23 -17.22 3.71
N PHE A 180 -12.85 -16.00 4.08
CA PHE A 180 -11.47 -15.55 4.30
C PHE A 180 -11.40 -14.71 5.57
N ASP A 181 -10.25 -14.75 6.26
CA ASP A 181 -10.05 -14.07 7.55
C ASP A 181 -9.38 -12.69 7.40
N ASP A 182 -8.96 -12.32 6.19
CA ASP A 182 -8.08 -11.17 5.90
C ASP A 182 -8.65 -10.16 4.89
N VAL A 183 -9.88 -10.34 4.42
CA VAL A 183 -10.53 -9.38 3.49
C VAL A 183 -10.91 -8.10 4.23
N VAL A 184 -10.33 -6.98 3.85
CA VAL A 184 -10.56 -5.66 4.48
C VAL A 184 -11.50 -4.76 3.68
N PHE A 185 -11.72 -5.07 2.39
CA PHE A 185 -12.48 -4.20 1.49
C PHE A 185 -13.15 -5.00 0.38
N VAL A 186 -14.37 -4.60 0.03
CA VAL A 186 -15.12 -5.13 -1.11
C VAL A 186 -15.68 -3.97 -1.91
N GLU A 187 -15.48 -4.00 -3.23
CA GLU A 187 -16.06 -3.06 -4.20
C GLU A 187 -16.97 -3.83 -5.17
N PHE A 188 -18.19 -3.33 -5.35
CA PHE A 188 -19.08 -3.77 -6.42
C PHE A 188 -19.15 -2.67 -7.46
N SER A 189 -18.92 -3.02 -8.72
CA SER A 189 -18.91 -2.07 -9.84
C SER A 189 -19.62 -2.63 -11.08
N GLY A 190 -20.03 -1.72 -11.97
CA GLY A 190 -20.71 -2.08 -13.21
C GLY A 190 -20.76 -0.94 -14.23
N SER A 191 -21.50 -1.13 -15.31
CA SER A 191 -21.61 -0.13 -16.39
C SER A 191 -22.48 1.08 -16.04
N ARG A 192 -23.37 0.95 -15.05
CA ARG A 192 -24.36 1.96 -14.65
C ARG A 192 -24.07 2.49 -13.25
N PRO A 193 -24.56 3.70 -12.92
CA PRO A 193 -24.44 4.25 -11.58
C PRO A 193 -25.05 3.35 -10.51
N MET A 194 -24.30 3.13 -9.44
CA MET A 194 -24.71 2.34 -8.26
C MET A 194 -24.84 3.19 -7.00
N SER A 195 -24.23 4.38 -7.00
CA SER A 195 -24.23 5.32 -5.87
C SER A 195 -24.12 6.76 -6.37
N GLY A 196 -24.11 7.75 -5.44
CA GLY A 196 -24.09 9.17 -5.73
C GLY A 196 -25.46 9.80 -5.86
N ASP A 197 -25.51 11.03 -6.35
CA ASP A 197 -26.71 11.86 -6.37
C ASP A 197 -27.70 11.43 -7.44
N VAL A 198 -28.97 11.46 -7.07
CA VAL A 198 -30.07 11.17 -7.99
C VAL A 198 -31.32 11.97 -7.60
N THR A 199 -32.02 12.50 -8.60
CA THR A 199 -33.33 13.10 -8.43
C THR A 199 -34.42 12.10 -8.81
N PHE A 200 -35.35 11.87 -7.92
CA PHE A 200 -36.54 11.07 -8.14
C PHE A 200 -37.77 11.97 -8.22
N THR A 201 -38.68 11.69 -9.16
CA THR A 201 -40.05 12.18 -9.12
C THR A 201 -40.97 11.12 -8.51
N ASN A 202 -42.11 11.55 -7.99
CA ASN A 202 -43.11 10.66 -7.38
C ASN A 202 -42.52 9.71 -6.33
N ALA A 203 -41.49 10.20 -5.58
CA ALA A 203 -40.72 9.37 -4.64
C ALA A 203 -41.61 8.71 -3.57
N VAL A 204 -42.75 9.34 -3.25
CA VAL A 204 -43.68 8.90 -2.19
C VAL A 204 -44.85 8.06 -2.71
N GLU A 205 -45.05 7.91 -4.01
CA GLU A 205 -46.15 7.13 -4.57
C GLU A 205 -45.99 5.62 -4.42
N ALA A 206 -47.10 4.90 -4.36
CA ALA A 206 -47.12 3.45 -4.22
C ALA A 206 -46.46 2.74 -5.40
N THR A 207 -46.61 3.26 -6.62
CA THR A 207 -45.94 2.77 -7.82
C THR A 207 -44.44 2.96 -7.81
N GLY A 208 -43.96 3.82 -6.90
CA GLY A 208 -42.56 4.09 -6.61
C GLY A 208 -41.94 5.22 -7.44
N PRO A 209 -40.76 5.66 -7.01
CA PRO A 209 -40.07 6.78 -7.64
C PRO A 209 -39.63 6.45 -9.05
N THR A 210 -39.77 7.43 -9.93
CA THR A 210 -39.15 7.41 -11.25
C THR A 210 -37.87 8.24 -11.18
N SER A 211 -36.72 7.66 -11.49
CA SER A 211 -35.47 8.40 -11.59
C SER A 211 -35.51 9.32 -12.81
N VAL A 212 -35.33 10.62 -12.60
CA VAL A 212 -35.43 11.63 -13.65
C VAL A 212 -34.08 12.10 -14.14
N ALA A 213 -33.15 12.30 -13.20
CA ALA A 213 -31.81 12.78 -13.51
C ALA A 213 -30.77 12.11 -12.62
N THR A 214 -29.58 11.96 -13.20
CA THR A 214 -28.40 11.58 -12.44
C THR A 214 -27.70 12.87 -12.02
N GLY A 215 -27.51 13.06 -10.73
CA GLY A 215 -26.76 14.18 -10.17
C GLY A 215 -25.25 14.01 -10.31
N THR A 216 -24.52 14.94 -9.68
CA THR A 216 -23.06 14.87 -9.55
C THR A 216 -22.75 15.12 -8.08
N PRO A 217 -22.04 14.20 -7.40
CA PRO A 217 -21.31 13.03 -7.90
C PRO A 217 -22.18 11.85 -8.36
N ASN A 218 -21.59 10.98 -9.21
CA ASN A 218 -22.26 9.85 -9.80
C ASN A 218 -21.25 8.71 -10.03
N TYR A 219 -21.35 7.65 -9.23
CA TYR A 219 -20.37 6.58 -9.19
C TYR A 219 -20.94 5.27 -9.72
N LYS A 220 -20.14 4.57 -10.52
CA LYS A 220 -20.47 3.24 -11.05
C LYS A 220 -20.10 2.11 -10.08
N SER A 221 -19.70 2.44 -8.89
CA SER A 221 -19.30 1.51 -7.84
C SER A 221 -19.91 1.87 -6.48
N VAL A 222 -19.90 0.88 -5.61
CA VAL A 222 -20.18 0.99 -4.19
C VAL A 222 -19.16 0.13 -3.43
N THR A 223 -18.72 0.59 -2.28
CA THR A 223 -17.68 -0.07 -1.48
C THR A 223 -18.15 -0.40 -0.08
N LEU A 224 -17.55 -1.42 0.51
CA LEU A 224 -17.80 -1.83 1.90
C LEU A 224 -16.48 -2.15 2.61
N SER A 225 -16.26 -1.56 3.77
CA SER A 225 -15.13 -1.84 4.66
C SER A 225 -15.51 -1.56 6.12
N ASN A 226 -14.79 -2.15 7.07
CA ASN A 226 -14.91 -1.73 8.46
C ASN A 226 -14.33 -0.33 8.64
N ALA A 227 -14.97 0.50 9.49
CA ALA A 227 -14.53 1.88 9.74
C ALA A 227 -13.12 1.97 10.37
N ASP A 228 -12.68 0.92 11.04
CA ASP A 228 -11.36 0.81 11.67
C ASP A 228 -10.32 0.07 10.81
N GLY A 229 -10.67 -0.29 9.57
CA GLY A 229 -9.81 -1.01 8.64
C GLY A 229 -9.57 -2.49 8.98
N THR A 230 -10.26 -3.03 10.00
CA THR A 230 -10.14 -4.45 10.34
C THR A 230 -10.79 -5.35 9.29
N PRO A 231 -10.38 -6.64 9.16
CA PRO A 231 -11.00 -7.57 8.24
C PRO A 231 -12.49 -7.81 8.50
N LEU A 232 -13.22 -8.10 7.44
CA LEU A 232 -14.59 -8.61 7.52
C LEU A 232 -14.61 -9.95 8.24
N LYS A 233 -15.63 -10.20 9.03
CA LYS A 233 -15.77 -11.47 9.75
C LYS A 233 -16.12 -12.59 8.77
N LYS A 234 -15.29 -13.61 8.73
CA LYS A 234 -15.51 -14.82 7.95
C LYS A 234 -16.86 -15.47 8.26
N GLY A 235 -17.60 -15.84 7.21
CA GLY A 235 -18.88 -16.53 7.31
C GLY A 235 -20.08 -15.64 7.64
N GLU A 236 -19.86 -14.39 8.06
CA GLU A 236 -20.96 -13.45 8.29
C GLU A 236 -21.52 -12.92 6.97
N THR A 237 -22.83 -12.65 6.95
CA THR A 237 -23.47 -12.02 5.80
C THR A 237 -23.42 -10.51 5.94
N TYR A 238 -23.06 -9.84 4.84
CA TYR A 238 -23.04 -8.39 4.72
C TYR A 238 -24.04 -7.94 3.66
N TYR A 239 -24.57 -6.74 3.84
CA TYR A 239 -25.54 -6.15 2.91
C TYR A 239 -25.03 -4.78 2.47
N VAL A 240 -25.09 -4.51 1.16
CA VAL A 240 -24.65 -3.25 0.56
C VAL A 240 -25.84 -2.61 -0.14
N SER A 241 -26.14 -1.38 0.22
CA SER A 241 -27.20 -0.60 -0.40
C SER A 241 -26.75 -0.06 -1.75
N VAL A 242 -27.58 -0.23 -2.76
CA VAL A 242 -27.30 0.23 -4.12
C VAL A 242 -28.50 0.94 -4.73
N ARG A 243 -28.21 1.91 -5.59
CA ARG A 243 -29.21 2.57 -6.41
C ARG A 243 -29.77 1.58 -7.43
N HIS A 244 -31.08 1.59 -7.68
CA HIS A 244 -31.67 0.77 -8.75
C HIS A 244 -31.33 1.32 -10.14
N THR A 245 -31.28 0.44 -11.13
CA THR A 245 -30.92 0.79 -12.53
C THR A 245 -32.11 1.01 -13.44
N GLY A 246 -33.33 0.97 -12.90
CA GLY A 246 -34.56 1.00 -13.68
C GLY A 246 -34.67 -0.23 -14.57
N SER A 247 -34.99 -0.01 -15.87
CA SER A 247 -35.05 -1.08 -16.89
C SER A 247 -33.68 -1.46 -17.46
N ASN A 248 -32.58 -0.74 -17.08
CA ASN A 248 -31.25 -0.96 -17.61
C ASN A 248 -30.52 -2.01 -16.81
N SER A 249 -29.74 -2.87 -17.45
CA SER A 249 -28.87 -3.84 -16.80
C SER A 249 -27.49 -3.26 -16.52
N GLN A 250 -26.84 -3.75 -15.46
CA GLN A 250 -25.40 -3.63 -15.21
C GLN A 250 -24.66 -4.63 -16.11
N GLU A 251 -23.88 -4.14 -17.04
CA GLU A 251 -22.97 -4.96 -17.83
C GLU A 251 -21.63 -5.06 -17.10
N GLY A 252 -20.97 -6.22 -17.17
CA GLY A 252 -19.68 -6.44 -16.54
C GLY A 252 -19.70 -6.21 -15.02
N PHE A 253 -20.82 -6.57 -14.34
CA PHE A 253 -20.91 -6.44 -12.89
C PHE A 253 -19.79 -7.24 -12.22
N THR A 254 -18.99 -6.55 -11.44
CA THR A 254 -17.76 -7.09 -10.84
C THR A 254 -17.76 -6.89 -9.33
N ALA A 255 -17.41 -7.93 -8.60
CA ALA A 255 -17.00 -7.84 -7.20
C ALA A 255 -15.48 -7.90 -7.13
N LYS A 256 -14.85 -6.92 -6.48
CA LYS A 256 -13.41 -6.83 -6.21
C LYS A 256 -13.20 -6.90 -4.70
N LEU A 257 -12.32 -7.80 -4.26
CA LEU A 257 -11.96 -7.99 -2.85
C LEU A 257 -10.50 -7.64 -2.65
N ILE A 258 -10.19 -6.98 -1.54
CA ILE A 258 -8.81 -6.64 -1.15
C ILE A 258 -8.54 -7.23 0.23
N THR A 259 -7.38 -7.85 0.40
CA THR A 259 -6.88 -8.40 1.67
C THR A 259 -5.90 -7.45 2.36
N ALA A 260 -5.69 -7.66 3.66
CA ALA A 260 -4.76 -6.87 4.46
C ALA A 260 -3.30 -6.98 4.01
N ASP A 261 -2.91 -8.08 3.34
CA ASP A 261 -1.57 -8.32 2.80
C ASP A 261 -1.41 -7.85 1.33
N ALA A 262 -2.30 -6.98 0.87
CA ALA A 262 -2.27 -6.36 -0.46
C ALA A 262 -2.52 -7.32 -1.64
N LYS A 263 -3.29 -8.38 -1.42
CA LYS A 263 -3.81 -9.21 -2.51
C LYS A 263 -5.18 -8.76 -2.95
N VAL A 264 -5.46 -8.93 -4.23
CA VAL A 264 -6.72 -8.58 -4.87
C VAL A 264 -7.31 -9.80 -5.55
N ALA A 265 -8.62 -9.98 -5.42
CA ALA A 265 -9.38 -10.94 -6.22
C ALA A 265 -10.55 -10.22 -6.89
N SER A 266 -10.88 -10.62 -8.09
CA SER A 266 -12.05 -10.11 -8.81
C SER A 266 -12.91 -11.25 -9.33
N ARG A 267 -14.23 -11.05 -9.27
CA ARG A 267 -15.22 -11.97 -9.85
C ARG A 267 -16.21 -11.18 -10.69
N VAL A 268 -16.25 -11.49 -11.98
CA VAL A 268 -17.20 -10.89 -12.92
C VAL A 268 -18.45 -11.77 -12.99
N ALA A 269 -19.63 -11.16 -12.96
CA ALA A 269 -20.88 -11.89 -13.15
C ALA A 269 -20.97 -12.47 -14.57
N GLY A 270 -21.43 -13.72 -14.68
CA GLY A 270 -21.58 -14.40 -15.98
C GLY A 270 -22.73 -13.87 -16.85
N SER A 271 -23.58 -13.01 -16.32
CA SER A 271 -24.70 -12.37 -17.02
C SER A 271 -24.91 -10.96 -16.50
N ASN A 272 -25.57 -10.13 -17.30
CA ASN A 272 -25.95 -8.78 -16.88
C ASN A 272 -26.91 -8.81 -15.70
N LEU A 273 -26.66 -7.94 -14.70
CA LEU A 273 -27.49 -7.83 -13.50
C LEU A 273 -28.43 -6.63 -13.62
N GLN A 274 -29.73 -6.87 -13.63
CA GLN A 274 -30.72 -5.80 -13.54
C GLN A 274 -31.06 -5.55 -12.08
N ILE A 275 -30.66 -4.40 -11.56
CA ILE A 275 -30.96 -4.01 -10.16
C ILE A 275 -32.33 -3.35 -10.12
N ALA A 276 -33.36 -4.13 -9.80
CA ALA A 276 -34.71 -3.64 -9.60
C ALA A 276 -34.86 -3.07 -8.19
N ARG A 277 -35.73 -2.08 -8.04
CA ARG A 277 -36.04 -1.47 -6.73
C ARG A 277 -36.59 -2.51 -5.74
N LYS A 278 -36.33 -2.30 -4.45
CA LYS A 278 -36.84 -3.12 -3.33
C LYS A 278 -36.47 -4.63 -3.45
N THR A 279 -35.33 -4.93 -4.04
CA THR A 279 -34.91 -6.31 -4.27
C THR A 279 -33.62 -6.61 -3.52
N LEU A 280 -33.53 -7.81 -2.95
CA LEU A 280 -32.32 -8.38 -2.41
C LEU A 280 -31.67 -9.29 -3.46
N TYR A 281 -30.38 -9.02 -3.77
CA TYR A 281 -29.58 -9.81 -4.70
C TYR A 281 -28.54 -10.62 -3.94
N PRO A 282 -28.75 -11.93 -3.71
CA PRO A 282 -27.75 -12.77 -3.08
C PRO A 282 -26.62 -13.08 -4.07
N LEU A 283 -25.42 -12.62 -3.75
CA LEU A 283 -24.20 -12.87 -4.54
C LEU A 283 -23.48 -14.15 -4.09
N GLY A 284 -23.93 -14.74 -2.95
CA GLY A 284 -23.35 -15.93 -2.37
C GLY A 284 -22.07 -15.66 -1.59
N THR A 285 -21.34 -16.73 -1.30
CA THR A 285 -20.07 -16.68 -0.54
C THR A 285 -18.89 -16.59 -1.50
N PHE A 286 -17.98 -15.68 -1.24
CA PHE A 286 -16.66 -15.64 -1.89
C PHE A 286 -15.73 -16.63 -1.19
N THR A 287 -15.27 -17.63 -1.92
CA THR A 287 -14.44 -18.73 -1.42
C THR A 287 -13.23 -18.94 -2.34
N ALA A 288 -12.22 -19.68 -1.87
CA ALA A 288 -11.06 -20.06 -2.70
C ALA A 288 -11.44 -20.86 -3.97
N GLY A 289 -12.65 -21.42 -4.02
CA GLY A 289 -13.18 -22.12 -5.20
C GLY A 289 -13.72 -21.20 -6.29
N ASN A 290 -14.05 -19.95 -5.98
CA ASN A 290 -14.69 -19.02 -6.93
C ASN A 290 -14.00 -17.66 -7.06
N VAL A 291 -12.99 -17.35 -6.25
CA VAL A 291 -12.09 -16.20 -6.40
C VAL A 291 -10.65 -16.63 -6.16
N LYS A 292 -9.71 -16.02 -6.88
CA LYS A 292 -8.27 -16.22 -6.68
C LYS A 292 -7.63 -14.89 -6.36
N PHE A 293 -6.96 -14.84 -5.23
CA PHE A 293 -6.18 -13.68 -4.84
C PHE A 293 -4.78 -13.71 -5.49
N ALA A 294 -4.34 -12.57 -5.95
CA ALA A 294 -2.98 -12.30 -6.40
C ALA A 294 -2.54 -10.95 -5.84
N TYR A 295 -1.24 -10.76 -5.67
CA TYR A 295 -0.73 -9.46 -5.26
C TYR A 295 -1.01 -8.42 -6.34
N ASP A 296 -1.52 -7.26 -5.94
CA ASP A 296 -1.75 -6.10 -6.78
C ASP A 296 -1.63 -4.83 -5.92
N ARG A 297 -0.38 -4.47 -5.61
CA ARG A 297 -0.07 -3.33 -4.73
C ARG A 297 -0.56 -2.00 -5.31
N TYR A 298 -0.55 -1.85 -6.64
CA TYR A 298 -1.07 -0.66 -7.31
C TYR A 298 -2.58 -0.50 -7.11
N ALA A 299 -3.34 -1.59 -7.30
CA ALA A 299 -4.79 -1.54 -7.09
C ALA A 299 -5.16 -1.26 -5.62
N VAL A 300 -4.41 -1.82 -4.67
CA VAL A 300 -4.57 -1.58 -3.24
C VAL A 300 -4.25 -0.13 -2.90
N TYR A 301 -3.11 0.37 -3.36
CA TYR A 301 -2.69 1.75 -3.16
C TYR A 301 -3.69 2.76 -3.74
N THR A 302 -4.15 2.53 -4.98
CA THR A 302 -5.11 3.43 -5.64
C THR A 302 -6.49 3.40 -5.01
N ALA A 303 -6.84 2.32 -4.32
CA ALA A 303 -8.04 2.21 -3.49
C ALA A 303 -7.93 2.97 -2.15
N GLY A 304 -6.76 3.55 -1.82
CA GLY A 304 -6.53 4.34 -0.61
C GLY A 304 -6.02 3.54 0.59
N PHE A 305 -5.63 2.27 0.40
CA PHE A 305 -5.07 1.44 1.46
C PHE A 305 -3.55 1.56 1.55
N ASP A 306 -3.04 1.25 2.72
CA ASP A 306 -1.62 1.20 2.99
C ASP A 306 -0.93 0.07 2.21
N VAL A 307 0.24 0.37 1.64
CA VAL A 307 1.09 -0.61 0.99
C VAL A 307 2.49 -0.54 1.57
N SER A 308 3.04 -1.69 1.95
CA SER A 308 4.43 -1.78 2.40
C SER A 308 5.38 -1.89 1.20
N ILE A 309 6.39 -1.01 1.15
CA ILE A 309 7.46 -1.01 0.15
C ILE A 309 8.79 -0.80 0.87
N ALA A 310 9.70 -1.74 0.74
CA ALA A 310 11.01 -1.73 1.40
C ALA A 310 10.94 -1.46 2.92
N GLY A 311 9.90 -1.99 3.58
CA GLY A 311 9.67 -1.85 5.02
C GLY A 311 9.08 -0.50 5.46
N LYS A 312 8.76 0.40 4.53
CA LYS A 312 8.04 1.66 4.79
C LYS A 312 6.60 1.54 4.30
N THR A 313 5.67 2.12 5.03
CA THR A 313 4.26 2.23 4.64
C THR A 313 4.06 3.44 3.75
N TYR A 314 3.32 3.26 2.66
CA TYR A 314 2.91 4.30 1.70
C TYR A 314 1.39 4.27 1.54
N ASN A 315 0.78 5.46 1.43
CA ASN A 315 -0.65 5.64 1.23
C ASN A 315 -0.91 6.76 0.22
N LYS A 316 -1.92 6.59 -0.63
CA LYS A 316 -2.26 7.55 -1.67
C LYS A 316 -2.59 8.95 -1.13
N GLU A 317 -3.21 9.04 0.05
CA GLU A 317 -3.60 10.32 0.66
C GLU A 317 -2.38 11.13 1.11
N THR A 318 -1.32 10.46 1.56
CA THR A 318 -0.09 11.11 2.07
C THR A 318 1.01 11.22 1.02
N ASP A 319 1.13 10.23 0.14
CA ASP A 319 2.25 10.11 -0.81
C ASP A 319 1.84 10.43 -2.26
N GLY A 320 0.55 10.73 -2.51
CA GLY A 320 0.03 11.16 -3.81
C GLY A 320 -0.29 10.02 -4.77
N ASN A 321 -0.43 10.32 -6.06
CA ASN A 321 -0.77 9.32 -7.07
C ASN A 321 0.43 8.46 -7.45
N ALA A 322 0.20 7.16 -7.65
CA ALA A 322 1.17 6.24 -8.22
C ALA A 322 0.96 6.06 -9.74
N THR A 323 1.99 5.56 -10.40
CA THR A 323 1.95 5.15 -11.82
C THR A 323 2.12 3.63 -11.89
N LEU A 324 1.41 2.96 -12.80
CA LEU A 324 1.67 1.56 -13.17
C LEU A 324 2.32 1.52 -14.55
N LEU A 325 3.44 0.82 -14.68
CA LEU A 325 4.09 0.54 -15.96
C LEU A 325 3.87 -0.92 -16.35
N ALA A 326 3.36 -1.13 -17.57
CA ALA A 326 3.10 -2.44 -18.14
C ALA A 326 4.32 -2.99 -18.90
N ASP A 327 4.20 -4.22 -19.38
CA ASP A 327 5.24 -4.88 -20.17
C ASP A 327 5.54 -4.09 -21.45
N GLY A 328 6.85 -3.88 -21.71
CA GLY A 328 7.35 -3.10 -22.83
C GLY A 328 7.30 -1.57 -22.64
N ASP A 329 6.77 -1.09 -21.52
CA ASP A 329 6.82 0.34 -21.21
C ASP A 329 8.26 0.83 -21.02
N VAL A 330 8.45 2.10 -21.29
CA VAL A 330 9.75 2.76 -21.20
C VAL A 330 9.65 3.92 -20.20
N PHE A 331 10.61 4.01 -19.28
CA PHE A 331 10.71 5.17 -18.41
C PHE A 331 10.89 6.46 -19.21
N LYS A 332 10.04 7.44 -18.95
CA LYS A 332 10.19 8.79 -19.48
C LYS A 332 11.29 9.51 -18.69
N THR A 333 12.35 9.88 -19.37
CA THR A 333 13.66 10.19 -18.82
C THR A 333 13.86 11.61 -18.31
N SER A 334 12.88 12.50 -18.45
CA SER A 334 13.09 13.93 -18.13
C SER A 334 12.97 14.27 -16.64
N SER A 335 12.17 13.55 -15.88
CA SER A 335 12.13 13.64 -14.40
C SER A 335 11.25 12.50 -13.86
N MET A 336 11.82 11.65 -13.02
CA MET A 336 11.08 10.66 -12.28
C MET A 336 10.74 11.21 -10.90
N SER A 337 9.52 10.98 -10.44
CA SER A 337 9.08 11.34 -9.09
C SER A 337 7.95 10.44 -8.62
N GLY A 338 7.82 10.29 -7.30
CA GLY A 338 6.76 9.55 -6.65
C GLY A 338 6.86 8.03 -6.78
N ILE A 339 5.74 7.36 -6.68
CA ILE A 339 5.65 5.90 -6.64
C ILE A 339 5.31 5.35 -8.01
N ILE A 340 6.11 4.40 -8.47
CA ILE A 340 5.96 3.72 -9.77
C ILE A 340 5.95 2.22 -9.50
N PHE A 341 4.82 1.59 -9.75
CA PHE A 341 4.70 0.14 -9.77
C PHE A 341 4.99 -0.39 -11.16
N LEU A 342 5.70 -1.51 -11.24
CA LEU A 342 5.89 -2.28 -12.46
C LEU A 342 4.96 -3.50 -12.38
N ASP A 343 4.19 -3.73 -13.43
CA ASP A 343 3.19 -4.78 -13.46
C ASP A 343 3.79 -6.20 -13.37
N ALA A 344 2.97 -7.16 -12.99
CA ALA A 344 3.39 -8.54 -12.78
C ALA A 344 4.18 -9.09 -13.97
N SER A 345 5.38 -9.62 -13.73
CA SER A 345 6.29 -10.17 -14.75
C SER A 345 6.64 -9.21 -15.91
N ALA A 346 6.27 -7.94 -15.84
CA ALA A 346 6.58 -6.96 -16.88
C ALA A 346 8.09 -6.75 -17.02
N THR A 347 8.56 -6.51 -18.24
CA THR A 347 9.92 -6.05 -18.52
C THR A 347 9.90 -4.60 -18.94
N VAL A 348 10.54 -3.77 -18.13
CA VAL A 348 10.60 -2.32 -18.33
C VAL A 348 12.05 -1.89 -18.51
N THR A 349 12.29 -0.89 -19.35
CA THR A 349 13.63 -0.34 -19.61
C THR A 349 13.59 1.17 -19.76
N ASN A 350 14.73 1.80 -19.93
CA ASN A 350 14.85 3.20 -20.35
C ASN A 350 15.69 3.33 -21.60
N THR A 351 15.29 4.20 -22.52
CA THR A 351 16.00 4.51 -23.77
C THR A 351 17.03 5.63 -23.62
N SER A 352 16.99 6.35 -22.51
CA SER A 352 17.98 7.35 -22.11
C SER A 352 18.12 7.39 -20.59
N GLU A 353 19.16 8.07 -20.08
CA GLU A 353 19.43 8.18 -18.64
C GLU A 353 18.23 8.76 -17.88
N ALA A 354 17.73 8.04 -16.87
CA ALA A 354 16.69 8.53 -15.99
C ALA A 354 17.27 9.42 -14.89
N LYS A 355 16.83 10.66 -14.81
CA LYS A 355 17.31 11.62 -13.81
C LYS A 355 16.43 11.58 -12.57
N ILE A 356 17.04 11.34 -11.43
CA ILE A 356 16.38 11.35 -10.13
C ILE A 356 16.61 12.70 -9.49
N THR A 357 15.58 13.55 -9.49
CA THR A 357 15.61 14.93 -8.97
C THR A 357 14.71 15.12 -7.75
N SER A 358 13.98 14.10 -7.36
CA SER A 358 13.08 14.04 -6.20
C SER A 358 12.99 12.62 -5.69
N ASP A 359 12.16 12.36 -4.69
CA ASP A 359 11.93 11.01 -4.17
C ASP A 359 11.23 10.13 -5.22
N VAL A 360 11.82 8.95 -5.46
CA VAL A 360 11.35 7.94 -6.40
C VAL A 360 11.30 6.58 -5.74
N VAL A 361 10.19 5.90 -5.90
CA VAL A 361 10.00 4.50 -5.51
C VAL A 361 9.68 3.68 -6.75
N LEU A 362 10.48 2.66 -7.04
CA LEU A 362 10.26 1.66 -8.07
C LEU A 362 9.99 0.32 -7.40
N ALA A 363 8.81 -0.22 -7.56
CA ALA A 363 8.41 -1.43 -6.86
C ALA A 363 7.66 -2.39 -7.79
N SER A 364 7.83 -3.69 -7.61
CA SER A 364 6.98 -4.66 -8.32
C SER A 364 5.55 -4.56 -7.83
N ASN A 365 4.60 -4.64 -8.74
CA ASN A 365 3.17 -4.67 -8.40
C ASN A 365 2.78 -6.00 -7.74
N ASP A 366 3.31 -7.10 -8.25
CA ASP A 366 3.10 -8.45 -7.73
C ASP A 366 4.36 -8.94 -7.00
N LEU A 367 4.20 -9.40 -5.76
CA LEU A 367 5.31 -9.88 -4.94
C LEU A 367 5.75 -11.31 -5.30
N GLU A 368 4.84 -12.12 -5.86
CA GLU A 368 5.12 -13.50 -6.30
C GLU A 368 5.65 -13.56 -7.74
N HIS A 369 5.32 -12.55 -8.57
CA HIS A 369 5.75 -12.45 -9.97
C HIS A 369 6.45 -11.11 -10.20
N PRO A 370 7.68 -10.93 -9.67
CA PRO A 370 8.37 -9.65 -9.72
C PRO A 370 8.66 -9.21 -11.16
N ALA A 371 8.50 -7.91 -11.40
CA ALA A 371 8.81 -7.30 -12.67
C ALA A 371 10.33 -7.17 -12.88
N THR A 372 10.74 -7.14 -14.15
CA THR A 372 12.13 -6.98 -14.55
C THR A 372 12.41 -5.54 -14.98
N TYR A 373 13.41 -4.92 -14.36
CA TYR A 373 14.07 -3.75 -14.92
C TYR A 373 15.29 -4.20 -15.72
N ALA A 374 15.27 -4.05 -17.05
CA ALA A 374 16.37 -4.41 -17.92
C ALA A 374 17.32 -3.21 -18.12
N GLY A 375 18.50 -3.27 -17.54
CA GLY A 375 19.56 -2.26 -17.69
C GLY A 375 20.24 -2.37 -19.05
N THR A 376 19.90 -1.50 -19.99
CA THR A 376 20.44 -1.51 -21.36
C THR A 376 21.45 -0.41 -21.62
N LEU A 377 21.50 0.62 -20.80
CA LEU A 377 22.36 1.79 -20.96
C LEU A 377 23.64 1.69 -20.14
N SER A 378 24.67 2.41 -20.57
CA SER A 378 25.90 2.57 -19.79
C SER A 378 25.71 3.32 -18.47
N LYS A 379 24.61 4.05 -18.34
CA LYS A 379 24.09 4.67 -17.12
C LYS A 379 22.57 4.63 -17.19
N SER A 380 21.94 3.83 -16.36
CA SER A 380 20.47 3.74 -16.32
C SER A 380 19.87 4.89 -15.49
N PHE A 381 20.49 5.22 -14.35
CA PHE A 381 20.01 6.27 -13.44
C PHE A 381 21.12 7.26 -13.14
N VAL A 382 20.76 8.55 -13.14
CA VAL A 382 21.61 9.67 -12.73
C VAL A 382 20.99 10.34 -11.50
N LEU A 383 21.64 10.17 -10.36
CA LEU A 383 21.14 10.67 -9.07
C LEU A 383 21.56 12.14 -8.91
N GLU A 384 20.57 13.03 -8.84
CA GLU A 384 20.79 14.48 -8.66
C GLU A 384 20.39 14.93 -7.24
N SER A 385 19.17 14.62 -6.81
CA SER A 385 18.64 14.92 -5.48
C SER A 385 17.51 13.96 -5.09
N GLY A 386 17.09 13.96 -3.81
CA GLY A 386 16.01 13.12 -3.30
C GLY A 386 16.47 11.73 -2.86
N THR A 387 15.59 10.75 -2.95
CA THR A 387 15.79 9.36 -2.58
C THR A 387 15.39 8.43 -3.72
N LEU A 388 16.00 7.24 -3.76
CA LEU A 388 15.65 6.20 -4.74
C LEU A 388 15.46 4.87 -4.00
N VAL A 389 14.32 4.24 -4.23
CA VAL A 389 13.97 2.92 -3.67
C VAL A 389 13.71 1.95 -4.82
N PHE A 390 14.32 0.77 -4.75
CA PHE A 390 13.97 -0.42 -5.53
C PHE A 390 13.44 -1.48 -4.57
N ASP A 391 12.28 -2.05 -4.88
CA ASP A 391 11.65 -3.06 -4.02
C ASP A 391 11.05 -4.21 -4.82
N ASN A 392 11.48 -5.43 -4.48
CA ASN A 392 10.99 -6.69 -5.07
C ASN A 392 11.06 -6.71 -6.61
N LEU A 393 12.19 -6.29 -7.19
CA LEU A 393 12.41 -6.25 -8.64
C LEU A 393 13.49 -7.23 -9.06
N ILE A 394 13.38 -7.74 -10.27
CA ILE A 394 14.52 -8.32 -11.00
C ILE A 394 15.26 -7.16 -11.68
N ILE A 395 16.51 -6.93 -11.31
CA ILE A 395 17.37 -5.92 -11.96
C ILE A 395 18.38 -6.69 -12.84
N ASP A 396 18.10 -6.77 -14.14
CA ASP A 396 18.95 -7.50 -15.09
C ASP A 396 19.94 -6.54 -15.76
N MET A 397 21.24 -6.78 -15.53
CA MET A 397 22.34 -6.03 -16.10
C MET A 397 23.02 -6.73 -17.29
N ALA A 398 22.41 -7.77 -17.87
CA ALA A 398 23.02 -8.59 -18.93
C ALA A 398 23.45 -7.76 -20.16
N ALA A 399 22.64 -6.80 -20.57
CA ALA A 399 22.87 -5.95 -21.74
C ALA A 399 23.86 -4.80 -21.50
N MET A 400 24.29 -4.57 -20.25
CA MET A 400 25.27 -3.53 -19.92
C MET A 400 26.68 -3.94 -20.30
N THR A 401 27.20 -3.39 -21.38
CA THR A 401 28.56 -3.68 -21.88
C THR A 401 29.63 -2.71 -21.36
N SER A 402 29.22 -1.54 -20.88
CA SER A 402 30.13 -0.49 -20.38
C SER A 402 29.45 0.33 -19.26
N GLY A 403 30.21 1.18 -18.59
CA GLY A 403 29.72 2.14 -17.59
C GLY A 403 29.32 1.52 -16.26
N GLN A 404 28.31 2.06 -15.63
CA GLN A 404 27.76 1.65 -14.34
C GLN A 404 26.23 1.76 -14.34
N PHE A 405 25.53 0.99 -13.51
CA PHE A 405 24.08 0.99 -13.47
C PHE A 405 23.53 2.36 -13.00
N MET A 406 24.13 2.92 -11.95
CA MET A 406 23.79 4.25 -11.44
C MET A 406 25.02 5.12 -11.24
N THR A 407 24.86 6.44 -11.38
CA THR A 407 25.89 7.42 -11.06
C THR A 407 25.29 8.67 -10.43
N LYS A 408 26.10 9.42 -9.68
CA LYS A 408 25.75 10.78 -9.24
C LYS A 408 26.14 11.80 -10.31
N LYS A 409 25.32 12.81 -10.57
CA LYS A 409 25.46 13.76 -11.69
C LYS A 409 26.68 14.68 -11.56
N ASP A 410 26.88 15.24 -10.39
CA ASP A 410 27.92 16.27 -10.19
C ASP A 410 28.55 16.17 -8.80
N ASN A 411 29.43 17.13 -8.50
CA ASN A 411 30.29 17.15 -7.33
C ASN A 411 29.69 17.89 -6.14
N ASN A 412 28.51 18.49 -6.29
CA ASN A 412 27.93 19.37 -5.28
C ASN A 412 26.83 18.66 -4.49
N GLY A 413 27.00 18.57 -3.17
CA GLY A 413 26.06 17.99 -2.25
C GLY A 413 25.95 16.44 -2.31
N SER A 414 25.26 15.86 -1.35
CA SER A 414 24.99 14.43 -1.26
C SER A 414 23.61 14.09 -1.82
N PHE A 415 23.49 12.96 -2.51
CA PHE A 415 22.19 12.33 -2.74
C PHE A 415 21.65 11.79 -1.41
N GLY A 416 20.34 11.88 -1.14
CA GLY A 416 19.74 11.54 0.14
C GLY A 416 19.93 10.06 0.50
N SER A 417 19.20 9.16 -0.14
CA SER A 417 19.31 7.73 0.13
C SER A 417 19.04 6.86 -1.09
N LEU A 418 19.70 5.71 -1.11
CA LEU A 418 19.45 4.61 -2.01
C LEU A 418 19.04 3.38 -1.18
N THR A 419 17.85 2.86 -1.42
CA THR A 419 17.37 1.61 -0.81
C THR A 419 17.12 0.58 -1.90
N VAL A 420 17.66 -0.62 -1.74
CA VAL A 420 17.40 -1.78 -2.61
C VAL A 420 16.98 -2.93 -1.71
N SER A 421 15.74 -3.36 -1.84
CA SER A 421 15.11 -4.31 -0.93
C SER A 421 14.48 -5.47 -1.70
N GLN A 422 14.73 -6.70 -1.27
CA GLN A 422 14.12 -7.92 -1.82
C GLN A 422 14.30 -8.08 -3.35
N CYS A 423 15.36 -7.48 -3.91
CA CYS A 423 15.62 -7.51 -5.35
C CYS A 423 16.50 -8.70 -5.75
N ASP A 424 16.29 -9.18 -6.98
CA ASP A 424 17.15 -10.15 -7.64
C ASP A 424 18.01 -9.43 -8.70
N ILE A 425 19.27 -9.12 -8.36
CA ILE A 425 20.19 -8.37 -9.20
C ILE A 425 21.05 -9.36 -9.98
N ARG A 426 20.78 -9.47 -11.28
CA ARG A 426 21.34 -10.50 -12.16
C ARG A 426 22.41 -9.96 -13.11
N ASN A 427 23.30 -10.86 -13.52
CA ASN A 427 24.29 -10.58 -14.56
C ASN A 427 25.21 -9.40 -14.26
N VAL A 428 25.56 -9.21 -13.00
CA VAL A 428 26.37 -8.08 -12.55
C VAL A 428 27.80 -8.24 -13.07
N LYS A 429 28.19 -7.42 -14.03
CA LYS A 429 29.54 -7.34 -14.61
C LYS A 429 30.13 -5.94 -14.55
N ARG A 430 29.38 -5.00 -14.03
CA ARG A 430 29.69 -3.56 -13.93
C ARG A 430 29.31 -3.05 -12.56
N PRO A 431 29.87 -1.92 -12.11
CA PRO A 431 29.45 -1.29 -10.86
C PRO A 431 27.95 -1.02 -10.83
N PHE A 432 27.35 -1.32 -9.68
CA PHE A 432 25.94 -1.00 -9.44
C PHE A 432 25.74 0.51 -9.24
N PHE A 433 26.61 1.12 -8.46
CA PHE A 433 26.63 2.58 -8.30
C PHE A 433 28.08 3.10 -8.25
N THR A 434 28.35 4.22 -8.92
CA THR A 434 29.63 4.91 -8.83
C THR A 434 29.42 6.38 -8.43
N PRO A 435 29.97 6.83 -7.29
CA PRO A 435 29.97 8.25 -6.94
C PRO A 435 30.89 9.01 -7.90
N ASN A 436 30.60 10.29 -8.12
CA ASN A 436 31.48 11.11 -8.94
C ASN A 436 32.82 11.38 -8.24
N SER A 437 33.92 11.47 -9.03
CA SER A 437 35.31 11.39 -8.56
C SER A 437 35.86 12.62 -7.85
N SER A 438 35.16 13.75 -7.83
CA SER A 438 35.70 15.02 -7.36
C SER A 438 34.93 15.66 -6.18
N ALA A 439 33.94 14.98 -5.61
CA ALA A 439 33.16 15.51 -4.49
C ALA A 439 33.98 15.60 -3.19
N LEU A 440 33.86 16.71 -2.48
CA LEU A 440 34.44 16.93 -1.14
C LEU A 440 33.59 16.30 -0.03
N GLU A 441 32.37 15.85 -0.36
CA GLU A 441 31.37 15.32 0.57
C GLU A 441 30.96 13.89 0.20
N TYR A 442 30.24 13.23 1.07
CA TYR A 442 29.69 11.90 0.79
C TYR A 442 28.77 11.94 -0.44
N GLY A 443 28.98 11.06 -1.40
CA GLY A 443 28.18 11.00 -2.63
C GLY A 443 26.74 10.60 -2.35
N ILE A 444 26.50 9.70 -1.39
CA ILE A 444 25.17 9.32 -0.89
C ILE A 444 25.23 9.36 0.64
N THR A 445 24.18 9.93 1.26
CA THR A 445 24.07 9.96 2.73
C THR A 445 23.82 8.57 3.29
N SER A 446 22.90 7.78 2.68
CA SER A 446 22.57 6.44 3.14
C SER A 446 22.41 5.47 1.98
N VAL A 447 22.97 4.28 2.11
CA VAL A 447 22.73 3.13 1.23
C VAL A 447 22.24 1.97 2.08
N THR A 448 21.08 1.42 1.71
CA THR A 448 20.52 0.21 2.31
C THR A 448 20.32 -0.87 1.24
N MET A 449 21.00 -1.99 1.41
CA MET A 449 20.84 -3.20 0.63
C MET A 449 20.31 -4.28 1.57
N ASN A 450 19.04 -4.68 1.41
CA ASN A 450 18.44 -5.64 2.34
C ASN A 450 17.66 -6.74 1.61
N GLY A 451 17.97 -7.99 1.92
CA GLY A 451 17.23 -9.15 1.39
C GLY A 451 17.44 -9.41 -0.09
N ASN A 452 18.55 -8.94 -0.70
CA ASN A 452 18.78 -9.06 -2.14
C ASN A 452 19.56 -10.33 -2.48
N ARG A 453 19.32 -10.88 -3.69
CA ARG A 453 20.19 -11.83 -4.36
C ARG A 453 21.00 -11.10 -5.42
N ILE A 454 22.32 -11.23 -5.39
CA ILE A 454 23.23 -10.46 -6.26
C ILE A 454 24.18 -11.44 -6.97
N GLY A 455 23.84 -11.77 -8.21
CA GLY A 455 24.59 -12.73 -9.04
C GLY A 455 25.63 -12.05 -9.92
N THR A 456 26.91 -12.39 -9.74
CA THR A 456 28.00 -11.86 -10.56
C THR A 456 28.69 -12.95 -11.37
N GLY A 457 28.93 -12.68 -12.66
CA GLY A 457 29.68 -13.55 -13.56
C GLY A 457 31.13 -13.11 -13.82
N ALA A 458 31.60 -12.05 -13.14
CA ALA A 458 32.97 -11.53 -13.23
C ALA A 458 33.36 -10.83 -11.93
N GLY A 459 34.65 -10.69 -11.68
CA GLY A 459 35.15 -9.88 -10.57
C GLY A 459 34.72 -8.40 -10.75
N VAL A 460 33.99 -7.85 -9.78
CA VAL A 460 33.43 -6.50 -9.84
C VAL A 460 33.49 -5.80 -8.48
N GLN A 461 33.52 -4.48 -8.52
CA GLN A 461 33.23 -3.64 -7.35
C GLN A 461 31.79 -3.13 -7.49
N LEU A 462 30.90 -3.53 -6.61
CA LEU A 462 29.48 -3.12 -6.70
C LEU A 462 29.32 -1.60 -6.47
N PHE A 463 30.03 -1.08 -5.48
CA PHE A 463 30.04 0.32 -5.07
C PHE A 463 31.48 0.85 -5.02
N PRO A 464 32.15 1.06 -6.15
CA PRO A 464 33.52 1.58 -6.14
C PRO A 464 33.57 2.95 -5.48
N ILE A 465 34.62 3.18 -4.70
CA ILE A 465 34.97 4.49 -4.14
C ILE A 465 36.22 4.95 -4.88
N ASN A 466 36.19 6.15 -5.46
CA ASN A 466 37.33 6.63 -6.23
C ASN A 466 38.52 6.93 -5.34
N SER A 467 39.70 6.46 -5.75
CA SER A 467 40.91 6.40 -4.94
C SER A 467 41.81 7.64 -5.03
N GLY A 468 41.45 8.66 -5.80
CA GLY A 468 42.40 9.73 -6.16
C GLY A 468 42.48 10.92 -5.22
N ALA A 469 41.61 11.06 -4.25
CA ALA A 469 41.54 12.26 -3.44
C ALA A 469 41.51 11.95 -1.94
N LYS A 470 42.16 12.81 -1.15
CA LYS A 470 42.04 12.89 0.31
C LYS A 470 40.65 13.45 0.70
N THR A 471 39.58 12.83 0.20
CA THR A 471 38.21 13.36 0.31
C THR A 471 37.30 12.34 0.99
N LEU A 472 36.24 12.81 1.62
CA LEU A 472 35.19 12.00 2.24
C LEU A 472 34.25 11.34 1.20
N GLN A 473 34.75 11.07 -0.02
CA GLN A 473 33.97 10.45 -1.08
C GLN A 473 33.51 9.05 -0.68
N GLY A 474 32.26 8.72 -1.00
CA GLY A 474 31.69 7.42 -0.76
C GLY A 474 30.30 7.51 -0.12
N TYR A 475 30.09 6.69 0.86
CA TYR A 475 28.79 6.48 1.51
C TYR A 475 28.94 6.79 3.00
N LYS A 476 28.05 7.64 3.56
CA LYS A 476 28.12 7.97 4.98
C LYS A 476 27.58 6.81 5.81
N ASP A 477 26.35 6.36 5.53
CA ASP A 477 25.76 5.20 6.18
C ASP A 477 25.59 4.09 5.13
N PHE A 478 26.10 2.90 5.42
CA PHE A 478 26.04 1.77 4.51
C PHE A 478 25.58 0.52 5.25
N THR A 479 24.35 0.08 4.94
CA THR A 479 23.73 -1.12 5.49
C THR A 479 23.65 -2.18 4.41
N PHE A 480 24.25 -3.34 4.65
CA PHE A 480 24.23 -4.50 3.76
C PHE A 480 23.82 -5.71 4.58
N THR A 481 22.51 -6.02 4.58
CA THR A 481 21.92 -7.02 5.48
C THR A 481 21.05 -8.01 4.74
N ASN A 482 21.06 -9.26 5.19
CA ASN A 482 20.25 -10.32 4.62
C ASN A 482 20.50 -10.56 3.10
N ASN A 483 21.66 -10.22 2.55
CA ASN A 483 21.91 -10.39 1.13
C ASN A 483 22.65 -11.71 0.84
N VAL A 484 22.41 -12.24 -0.37
CA VAL A 484 23.23 -13.28 -0.97
C VAL A 484 24.06 -12.65 -2.09
N LEU A 485 25.38 -12.57 -1.92
CA LEU A 485 26.30 -12.19 -2.99
C LEU A 485 27.01 -13.45 -3.47
N TYR A 486 26.85 -13.80 -4.74
CA TYR A 486 27.32 -15.08 -5.24
C TYR A 486 27.92 -15.00 -6.63
N SER A 487 28.84 -15.94 -6.92
CA SER A 487 29.39 -16.19 -8.26
C SER A 487 28.42 -17.06 -9.06
N THR A 488 28.06 -16.63 -10.26
CA THR A 488 27.25 -17.42 -11.21
C THR A 488 28.09 -18.37 -12.06
N THR A 489 29.40 -18.40 -11.87
CA THR A 489 30.32 -19.27 -12.65
C THR A 489 30.63 -20.58 -11.94
N GLY A 490 30.21 -20.77 -10.69
CA GLY A 490 30.64 -21.88 -9.84
C GLY A 490 32.09 -21.78 -9.37
N GLU A 491 32.83 -20.74 -9.76
CA GLU A 491 34.20 -20.48 -9.37
C GLU A 491 34.30 -19.24 -8.47
N ALA A 492 35.34 -19.18 -7.65
CA ALA A 492 35.57 -18.04 -6.77
C ALA A 492 35.98 -16.80 -7.56
N LEU A 493 35.25 -15.72 -7.41
CA LEU A 493 35.47 -14.44 -8.07
C LEU A 493 35.98 -13.37 -7.11
N GLN A 494 36.96 -12.58 -7.53
CA GLN A 494 37.39 -11.39 -6.80
C GLN A 494 36.33 -10.27 -6.91
N THR A 495 35.38 -10.28 -6.03
CA THR A 495 34.28 -9.32 -5.99
C THR A 495 34.30 -8.55 -4.68
N TYR A 496 34.04 -7.25 -4.76
CA TYR A 496 34.00 -6.34 -3.61
C TYR A 496 32.63 -5.67 -3.55
N VAL A 497 32.04 -5.56 -2.36
CA VAL A 497 30.86 -4.72 -2.20
C VAL A 497 31.27 -3.27 -2.37
N PHE A 498 32.25 -2.80 -1.61
CA PHE A 498 32.96 -1.58 -1.97
C PHE A 498 34.46 -1.73 -1.69
N ALA A 499 35.27 -1.02 -2.48
CA ALA A 499 36.71 -1.01 -2.29
C ALA A 499 37.28 0.37 -2.59
N THR A 500 38.27 0.77 -1.81
CA THR A 500 39.06 1.98 -2.04
C THR A 500 40.53 1.67 -1.85
N SER A 501 41.38 2.35 -2.61
CA SER A 501 42.84 2.36 -2.37
C SER A 501 43.30 3.66 -1.72
N ALA A 502 42.41 4.61 -1.42
CA ALA A 502 42.76 5.87 -0.78
C ALA A 502 43.33 5.61 0.63
N ALA A 503 44.30 6.40 1.02
CA ALA A 503 44.92 6.41 2.33
C ALA A 503 45.19 7.84 2.79
N GLY A 504 45.34 8.06 4.10
CA GLY A 504 45.79 9.33 4.65
C GLY A 504 44.72 10.39 4.88
N ILE A 505 43.45 9.97 5.07
CA ILE A 505 42.40 10.83 5.63
C ILE A 505 42.61 10.88 7.16
N ASP A 506 42.42 12.06 7.72
CA ASP A 506 42.39 12.23 9.17
C ASP A 506 41.30 11.38 9.79
N PRO A 507 41.61 10.41 10.68
CA PRO A 507 40.61 9.58 11.33
C PRO A 507 39.51 10.37 12.07
N ALA A 508 39.81 11.57 12.56
CA ALA A 508 38.82 12.42 13.23
C ALA A 508 37.73 12.94 12.31
N SER A 509 37.98 13.00 10.99
CA SER A 509 36.99 13.42 9.98
C SER A 509 36.15 12.26 9.44
N CYS A 510 36.49 11.02 9.80
CA CYS A 510 35.75 9.84 9.33
C CYS A 510 34.39 9.72 9.99
N GLN A 511 33.32 9.58 9.20
CA GLN A 511 31.93 9.49 9.70
C GLN A 511 31.19 8.28 9.19
N GLN A 512 31.79 7.44 8.34
CA GLN A 512 31.10 6.30 7.76
C GLN A 512 30.72 5.26 8.81
N VAL A 513 29.44 4.87 8.81
CA VAL A 513 28.91 3.74 9.57
C VAL A 513 28.61 2.60 8.61
N VAL A 514 29.13 1.41 8.89
CA VAL A 514 28.90 0.20 8.08
C VAL A 514 28.25 -0.87 8.93
N VAL A 515 27.16 -1.43 8.42
CA VAL A 515 26.47 -2.59 8.99
C VAL A 515 26.48 -3.71 7.95
N MET A 516 27.01 -4.87 8.32
CA MET A 516 27.15 -6.06 7.47
C MET A 516 26.67 -7.28 8.24
N ASP A 517 25.36 -7.44 8.35
CA ASP A 517 24.79 -8.48 9.19
C ASP A 517 23.94 -9.46 8.37
N ASN A 518 23.99 -10.75 8.73
CA ASN A 518 23.15 -11.81 8.14
C ASN A 518 23.34 -11.97 6.62
N ASN A 519 24.54 -11.94 6.08
CA ASN A 519 24.77 -12.13 4.65
C ASN A 519 25.36 -13.50 4.34
N LEU A 520 25.12 -13.97 3.12
CA LEU A 520 25.82 -15.11 2.52
C LEU A 520 26.73 -14.61 1.38
N PHE A 521 28.01 -14.91 1.47
CA PHE A 521 29.00 -14.70 0.43
C PHE A 521 29.42 -16.05 -0.15
N TYR A 522 28.91 -16.38 -1.33
CA TYR A 522 29.11 -17.68 -1.94
C TYR A 522 30.05 -17.59 -3.14
N ASN A 523 31.20 -18.23 -3.07
CA ASN A 523 32.28 -18.13 -4.05
C ASN A 523 32.76 -16.70 -4.31
N ILE A 524 32.78 -15.87 -3.28
CA ILE A 524 33.29 -14.50 -3.30
C ILE A 524 34.67 -14.48 -2.63
N ALA A 525 35.71 -14.24 -3.41
CA ALA A 525 37.07 -14.15 -2.95
C ALA A 525 37.56 -12.71 -3.06
N ALA A 526 37.98 -12.11 -1.95
CA ALA A 526 38.44 -10.73 -1.94
C ALA A 526 39.69 -10.59 -1.07
N SER A 527 40.84 -10.57 -1.68
CA SER A 527 42.14 -10.47 -1.01
C SER A 527 42.33 -9.16 -0.24
N SER A 528 41.61 -8.13 -0.64
CA SER A 528 41.66 -6.80 0.00
C SER A 528 40.46 -6.52 0.90
N GLY A 529 39.65 -7.55 1.24
CA GLY A 529 38.40 -7.42 1.99
C GLY A 529 37.20 -7.24 1.06
N ILE A 530 36.13 -8.00 1.31
CA ILE A 530 34.84 -7.84 0.58
C ILE A 530 34.35 -6.41 0.75
N PHE A 531 34.56 -5.83 1.92
CA PHE A 531 34.36 -4.44 2.22
C PHE A 531 35.69 -3.76 2.54
N ARG A 532 36.08 -2.76 1.76
CA ARG A 532 37.30 -1.99 1.97
C ARG A 532 37.01 -0.50 1.94
N THR A 533 37.28 0.20 3.03
CA THR A 533 37.02 1.64 3.21
C THR A 533 38.19 2.38 3.82
N HIS A 534 38.19 3.71 3.70
CA HIS A 534 39.20 4.61 4.25
C HIS A 534 38.60 5.74 5.11
N ILE A 535 37.27 5.75 5.30
CA ILE A 535 36.53 6.83 5.97
C ILE A 535 35.67 6.32 7.13
N LEU A 536 36.01 5.16 7.69
CA LEU A 536 35.21 4.46 8.67
C LEU A 536 35.22 5.12 10.03
N LYS A 537 34.03 5.31 10.61
CA LYS A 537 33.81 5.66 12.01
C LYS A 537 33.48 4.43 12.84
N SER A 538 32.55 3.59 12.34
CA SER A 538 32.15 2.36 13.03
C SER A 538 31.73 1.26 12.07
N VAL A 539 31.88 -0.01 12.50
CA VAL A 539 31.45 -1.18 11.74
C VAL A 539 30.78 -2.22 12.65
N SER A 540 29.68 -2.78 12.17
CA SER A 540 29.06 -4.00 12.72
C SER A 540 29.15 -5.12 11.69
N ILE A 541 29.61 -6.31 12.09
CA ILE A 541 29.78 -7.47 11.22
C ILE A 541 29.32 -8.70 11.98
N ARG A 542 28.10 -9.18 11.71
CA ARG A 542 27.49 -10.26 12.50
C ARG A 542 26.75 -11.27 11.62
N ASN A 543 26.74 -12.53 12.08
CA ASN A 543 25.90 -13.58 11.52
C ASN A 543 26.13 -13.81 10.00
N ASN A 544 27.31 -13.54 9.48
CA ASN A 544 27.59 -13.77 8.07
C ASN A 544 28.10 -15.18 7.84
N ILE A 545 27.75 -15.75 6.70
CA ILE A 545 28.27 -17.02 6.20
C ILE A 545 29.10 -16.76 4.93
N LEU A 546 30.35 -17.22 4.95
CA LEU A 546 31.26 -17.16 3.82
C LEU A 546 31.53 -18.58 3.35
N TRP A 547 31.26 -18.85 2.09
CA TRP A 547 31.51 -20.14 1.49
C TRP A 547 32.40 -19.99 0.25
N ALA A 548 33.43 -20.79 0.16
CA ALA A 548 34.28 -20.84 -1.01
C ALA A 548 34.52 -22.28 -1.43
N LYS A 549 34.57 -22.50 -2.74
CA LYS A 549 34.97 -23.77 -3.34
C LYS A 549 36.38 -24.13 -2.89
N ASN A 550 36.58 -25.40 -2.55
CA ASN A 550 37.91 -25.90 -2.22
C ASN A 550 38.88 -25.69 -3.40
N GLY A 551 40.10 -25.19 -3.12
CA GLY A 551 41.08 -24.90 -4.14
C GLY A 551 42.26 -24.11 -3.62
N SER A 552 43.24 -23.84 -4.53
CA SER A 552 44.42 -23.03 -4.21
C SER A 552 44.13 -21.56 -4.49
N TYR A 553 44.16 -20.73 -3.47
CA TYR A 553 43.95 -19.29 -3.55
C TYR A 553 45.30 -18.55 -3.52
N SER A 554 45.39 -17.44 -4.24
CA SER A 554 46.60 -16.62 -4.30
C SER A 554 46.84 -15.81 -3.03
N SER A 555 45.82 -15.60 -2.23
CA SER A 555 45.86 -14.78 -1.00
C SER A 555 44.75 -15.18 -0.03
N ASN A 556 44.90 -14.80 1.23
CA ASN A 556 43.83 -14.94 2.24
C ASN A 556 42.57 -14.23 1.78
N ILE A 557 41.39 -14.77 2.15
CA ILE A 557 40.10 -14.12 1.94
C ILE A 557 39.77 -13.31 3.20
N LYS A 558 39.48 -12.02 3.01
CA LYS A 558 39.15 -11.09 4.07
C LYS A 558 37.72 -10.59 3.93
N LEU A 559 36.99 -10.58 5.04
CA LEU A 559 35.64 -10.02 5.05
C LEU A 559 35.70 -8.49 5.00
N PHE A 560 36.64 -7.90 5.74
CA PHE A 560 36.70 -6.46 5.94
C PHE A 560 38.13 -5.91 5.91
N LYS A 561 38.30 -4.68 5.40
CA LYS A 561 39.54 -3.91 5.53
C LYS A 561 39.25 -2.42 5.69
N ALA A 562 39.85 -1.79 6.68
CA ALA A 562 39.88 -0.35 6.83
C ALA A 562 41.30 0.19 6.51
N ASN A 563 41.41 1.06 5.52
CA ASN A 563 42.65 1.73 5.16
C ASN A 563 42.81 3.06 5.93
N ILE A 564 42.70 3.01 7.25
CA ILE A 564 42.75 4.19 8.12
C ILE A 564 43.93 4.07 9.06
N GLY A 565 44.69 5.17 9.19
CA GLY A 565 45.83 5.23 10.07
C GLY A 565 47.12 4.61 9.50
N THR A 566 48.18 4.65 10.31
CA THR A 566 49.49 4.03 10.02
C THR A 566 49.82 3.07 11.15
N GLU A 567 50.91 2.28 11.01
CA GLU A 567 51.42 1.42 12.10
C GLU A 567 51.72 2.22 13.39
N GLU A 568 52.18 3.46 13.23
CA GLU A 568 52.49 4.37 14.35
C GLU A 568 51.23 5.04 14.92
N ASN A 569 50.16 5.19 14.12
CA ASN A 569 48.91 5.77 14.55
C ASN A 569 47.74 4.92 14.02
N PRO A 570 47.40 3.79 14.68
CA PRO A 570 46.41 2.84 14.21
C PRO A 570 45.00 3.47 14.17
N ALA A 571 44.19 2.93 13.28
CA ALA A 571 42.82 3.37 13.05
C ALA A 571 41.98 3.50 14.32
N GLN A 572 41.27 4.62 14.43
CA GLN A 572 40.45 5.00 15.59
C GLN A 572 38.95 4.74 15.30
N PHE A 573 38.58 3.62 14.65
CA PHE A 573 37.18 3.28 14.43
C PHE A 573 36.65 2.32 15.51
N GLU A 574 35.33 2.37 15.74
CA GLU A 574 34.64 1.43 16.61
C GLU A 574 34.23 0.21 15.82
N GLY A 575 34.47 -1.00 16.34
CA GLY A 575 34.12 -2.24 15.65
C GLY A 575 33.48 -3.25 16.59
N ALA A 576 32.50 -3.97 16.11
CA ALA A 576 31.91 -5.12 16.75
C ALA A 576 31.67 -6.24 15.72
N SER A 577 32.09 -7.45 16.04
CA SER A 577 31.79 -8.63 15.23
C SER A 577 31.42 -9.82 16.11
N SER A 578 30.52 -10.68 15.62
CA SER A 578 30.16 -11.94 16.25
C SER A 578 29.56 -12.91 15.24
N ASP A 579 29.69 -14.20 15.52
CA ASP A 579 28.96 -15.26 14.80
C ASP A 579 29.17 -15.24 13.28
N ASN A 580 30.38 -14.92 12.82
CA ASN A 580 30.74 -15.00 11.41
C ASN A 580 31.37 -16.36 11.13
N TYR A 581 30.82 -17.10 10.20
CA TYR A 581 31.21 -18.47 9.86
C TYR A 581 31.79 -18.54 8.45
N CYS A 582 32.82 -19.37 8.25
CA CYS A 582 33.36 -19.64 6.94
C CYS A 582 33.59 -21.13 6.72
N PHE A 583 33.44 -21.55 5.46
CA PHE A 583 33.63 -22.92 5.03
C PHE A 583 34.33 -22.97 3.67
N GLY A 584 35.21 -23.92 3.51
CA GLY A 584 35.98 -24.20 2.29
C GLY A 584 37.46 -24.28 2.59
N ASP A 585 38.14 -25.20 1.92
CA ASP A 585 39.60 -25.37 1.97
C ASP A 585 40.26 -24.40 0.97
N LEU A 586 41.02 -23.45 1.49
CA LEU A 586 41.73 -22.43 0.71
C LEU A 586 43.19 -22.85 0.36
N GLY A 587 43.58 -24.09 0.66
CA GLY A 587 44.95 -24.55 0.52
C GLY A 587 45.86 -23.92 1.57
N GLU A 588 46.94 -23.25 1.13
CA GLU A 588 47.86 -22.55 2.04
C GLU A 588 47.35 -21.23 2.61
N LYS A 589 46.15 -20.82 2.23
CA LYS A 589 45.55 -19.54 2.65
C LYS A 589 44.48 -19.75 3.73
N THR A 590 44.07 -18.68 4.34
CA THR A 590 43.08 -18.69 5.44
C THR A 590 42.02 -17.61 5.29
N TRP A 591 40.98 -17.77 6.08
CA TRP A 591 39.94 -16.78 6.29
C TRP A 591 40.33 -15.84 7.44
N THR A 592 40.05 -14.55 7.27
CA THR A 592 40.23 -13.56 8.33
C THR A 592 39.11 -12.53 8.28
N ILE A 593 38.76 -11.94 9.43
CA ILE A 593 37.81 -10.83 9.46
C ILE A 593 38.47 -9.55 8.96
N SER A 594 39.63 -9.23 9.50
CA SER A 594 40.44 -8.07 9.12
C SER A 594 41.90 -8.30 9.53
N ASP A 595 42.84 -7.71 8.79
CA ASP A 595 44.25 -7.69 9.12
C ASP A 595 44.69 -6.39 9.84
N GLN A 596 43.74 -5.59 10.32
CA GLN A 596 44.02 -4.30 10.97
C GLN A 596 43.54 -4.25 12.42
N VAL A 597 44.29 -3.55 13.22
CA VAL A 597 43.92 -3.26 14.60
C VAL A 597 42.87 -2.17 14.64
N CYS A 598 41.78 -2.43 15.35
CA CYS A 598 40.71 -1.45 15.60
C CYS A 598 40.43 -1.30 17.09
N ARG A 599 39.68 -0.27 17.47
CA ARG A 599 39.09 -0.18 18.80
C ARG A 599 37.81 -1.01 18.84
N GLY A 600 37.69 -1.87 19.84
CA GLY A 600 36.51 -2.74 20.03
C GLY A 600 36.76 -4.21 19.69
N PRO A 601 35.84 -5.10 20.08
CA PRO A 601 36.01 -6.53 19.91
C PRO A 601 35.62 -6.94 18.47
N LEU A 602 36.60 -6.95 17.56
CA LEU A 602 36.48 -7.73 16.34
C LEU A 602 36.96 -9.14 16.67
N THR A 603 36.02 -10.08 16.79
CA THR A 603 36.35 -11.51 16.87
C THR A 603 36.61 -12.04 15.45
N ASP A 604 37.55 -12.95 15.34
CA ASP A 604 37.86 -13.57 14.06
C ASP A 604 36.68 -14.45 13.57
N VAL A 605 36.73 -14.85 12.31
CA VAL A 605 35.72 -15.75 11.75
C VAL A 605 35.91 -17.16 12.31
N THR A 606 34.82 -17.90 12.47
CA THR A 606 34.84 -19.32 12.88
C THR A 606 34.89 -20.19 11.63
N ILE A 607 35.95 -20.98 11.50
CA ILE A 607 36.12 -21.96 10.41
C ILE A 607 35.30 -23.21 10.78
N LEU A 608 34.42 -23.63 9.88
CA LEU A 608 33.53 -24.76 10.07
C LEU A 608 34.13 -26.06 9.53
N ASP A 609 34.00 -27.15 10.29
CA ASP A 609 34.40 -28.50 9.87
C ASP A 609 33.42 -29.14 8.88
N SER A 610 32.17 -28.63 8.81
CA SER A 610 31.10 -29.14 7.95
C SER A 610 30.43 -28.02 7.16
N ASN A 611 29.95 -28.37 5.95
CA ASN A 611 29.27 -27.43 5.06
C ASN A 611 27.97 -26.89 5.70
N PRO A 612 27.85 -25.56 5.90
CA PRO A 612 26.64 -24.93 6.42
C PRO A 612 25.50 -24.86 5.40
N ILE A 613 25.78 -25.09 4.12
CA ILE A 613 24.82 -24.98 3.02
C ILE A 613 24.37 -26.38 2.61
N ALA A 614 23.07 -26.66 2.73
CA ALA A 614 22.46 -27.90 2.29
C ALA A 614 22.29 -27.97 0.76
N SER A 615 21.87 -26.85 0.16
CA SER A 615 21.77 -26.68 -1.31
C SER A 615 22.05 -25.24 -1.72
N PHE A 616 22.57 -25.06 -2.93
CA PHE A 616 22.79 -23.76 -3.57
C PHE A 616 22.62 -23.88 -5.09
N ASN A 617 21.91 -22.91 -5.68
CA ASN A 617 21.72 -22.79 -7.12
C ASN A 617 22.57 -21.63 -7.65
N ASP A 618 23.66 -21.94 -8.35
CA ASP A 618 24.59 -20.94 -8.91
C ASP A 618 23.94 -20.00 -9.94
N ALA A 619 22.83 -20.41 -10.56
CA ALA A 619 22.13 -19.57 -11.54
C ALA A 619 21.18 -18.55 -10.91
N THR A 620 20.54 -18.90 -9.79
CA THR A 620 19.48 -18.06 -9.17
C THR A 620 19.87 -17.50 -7.80
N GLY A 621 20.94 -18.02 -7.17
CA GLY A 621 21.31 -17.66 -5.80
C GLY A 621 20.35 -18.20 -4.74
N GLU A 622 19.45 -19.09 -5.10
CA GLU A 622 18.61 -19.81 -4.16
C GLU A 622 19.45 -20.77 -3.32
N PHE A 623 19.19 -20.83 -2.04
CA PHE A 623 19.97 -21.63 -1.11
C PHE A 623 19.12 -22.19 0.02
N GLU A 624 19.61 -23.27 0.61
CA GLU A 624 19.11 -23.78 1.88
C GLU A 624 20.28 -23.99 2.84
N LEU A 625 20.13 -23.52 4.08
CA LEU A 625 21.09 -23.76 5.14
C LEU A 625 20.70 -25.02 5.92
N VAL A 626 21.72 -25.76 6.40
CA VAL A 626 21.47 -26.85 7.36
C VAL A 626 20.89 -26.26 8.65
N SER A 627 20.08 -27.02 9.39
CA SER A 627 19.25 -26.51 10.51
C SER A 627 20.06 -25.77 11.59
N ALA A 628 21.29 -26.20 11.86
CA ALA A 628 22.18 -25.57 12.82
C ALA A 628 22.57 -24.13 12.49
N TYR A 629 22.48 -23.73 11.23
CA TYR A 629 22.91 -22.40 10.74
C TYR A 629 21.74 -21.54 10.23
N LYS A 630 20.49 -21.99 10.33
CA LYS A 630 19.32 -21.22 9.86
C LYS A 630 19.10 -19.90 10.61
N ALA A 631 19.67 -19.73 11.80
CA ALA A 631 19.63 -18.49 12.56
C ALA A 631 20.70 -17.46 12.09
N PHE A 632 21.63 -17.88 11.24
CA PHE A 632 22.71 -17.08 10.69
C PHE A 632 22.53 -16.92 9.19
N GLY A 633 23.25 -15.98 8.58
CA GLY A 633 23.10 -15.69 7.15
C GLY A 633 21.75 -15.03 6.81
N PRO A 634 21.41 -14.94 5.52
CA PRO A 634 20.25 -14.18 5.07
C PRO A 634 18.92 -14.75 5.56
N GLN A 635 18.09 -13.89 6.11
CA GLN A 635 16.70 -14.18 6.48
C GLN A 635 15.76 -13.71 5.35
N ILE A 636 15.97 -14.24 4.14
CA ILE A 636 15.18 -13.88 2.96
C ILE A 636 13.90 -14.71 2.98
N GLN A 637 12.75 -14.07 2.83
CA GLN A 637 11.48 -14.78 2.62
C GLN A 637 11.55 -15.51 1.27
N PRO A 638 10.99 -16.72 1.16
CA PRO A 638 10.82 -17.35 -0.16
C PRO A 638 10.00 -16.42 -1.07
N GLN A 639 10.49 -16.15 -2.25
CA GLN A 639 9.74 -15.43 -3.28
C GLN A 639 8.74 -16.35 -3.95
#